data_0c095eadd125f64c3d7da88eb4d47748
#
_entry.id   0c095eadd125f64c3d7da88eb4d47748
#
_cell.length_a   1.000
_cell.length_b   1.000
_cell.length_c   1.000
_cell.angle_alpha   90.00
_cell.angle_beta   90.00
_cell.angle_gamma   90.00
#
_symmetry.space_group_name_H-M   'P 1'
#
loop_
_entity.id
_entity.type
_entity.pdbx_description
1 polymer ?
#
loop_
_entity_poly.entity_id
_entity_poly.type
_entity_poly.pdbx_seq_one_letter_code
_entity_poly.pdbx_strand_id
1 'polypeptide(L)'
;MLDFDGIPNPGGLDPTSLEAMLYLKTLLTAEFQGVSFSYSLSSSAGLSAADTLNGHLWFYLDRAVGQQELKRWLADYPMDPALFRTVQAHYVAAPIFTGGRQDPVAERKGFVEGMQDVVAVPDIPLAPSPRAPSNYSGEGLQAATGYEAKMALLGDGHDGQGCHNVITSAIAAYLSQHGPNANRKVLKADIRRRVDAAYWDHSKRTDAYIENEISDQTLDRSIDDWVGKSMVNEAAYAPSTKLPPENARQGIDNAVGGWIGRSLSWLQMRIWGLKNLGEKSDSIFNLDQKSFARFHLPPRHAITAQVGLGKTQVIIERLPELVANLQPLHCVLIAVPSHKLSRELLKRVQNKGLNAEIYFGPAQPDPEQPEKLMCWRHEDYAVFQSTGQGNKLCKACPFSDRCGYQRQRLLKSQVWIAAHNVIYNRRGRPIPPVDFLIIDEGPVAAGFGDAKVLELKHRQDEFARAVKRLPVGEAFNRKDLKLMDSALQRLANQVRKGIQKIHLSDEASVDEISSAKKTLQRNRERIDEALFYDEIRLHGPYGMRLVNNDEAGPFLRWHRQKRIHADFDAPMLILDATLQQDVTRHIIDAEQPPVGYAGTPFVDEDGSMSIDYEYPADPIVGPVTEVQAETPHISVRQVLFSGAASKFADDTAGRRNIAKIRRYIEARSVGFGRVLVICQQSLELKLQELGLPPRVDIAHFNNIRGVDTWGDVDLLIVIGRTQAPPQAVEMHAEALFRSEVKTLGPDYYSTAWRPLPGKGRFVRTEKHPDPKAELMRFGICEAELIQAIGRARAVNRSETTAVQVDLINQMPLPDIEVNEVVEWNDAMPTPCEVIAGRHGLWLDPGYRYNAGVIRALLPDMATSASSLSRSKNTPFSRQTPNKNLLLGEWALKGVFKEGRLYTRGSSRSVPVQYNHAVIRRVQPGEILPKGVRPALFWGDLGVRVPHDHHSSIKEPVYIEPGRRRGRPRRKT
;
A
#
# COMPACT_ATOMS: atom_id res chain seq x y z
N MET A 1 -35.52 -8.97 6.36
CA MET A 1 -36.62 -10.00 6.42
C MET A 1 -36.34 -10.88 7.60
N LEU A 2 -37.40 -11.19 8.33
CA LEU A 2 -37.42 -12.13 9.46
C LEU A 2 -38.34 -13.29 9.10
N ASP A 3 -37.89 -14.52 9.34
CA ASP A 3 -38.65 -15.74 9.00
C ASP A 3 -39.09 -16.45 10.28
N PHE A 4 -40.38 -16.67 10.38
CA PHE A 4 -41.03 -17.38 11.49
C PHE A 4 -41.59 -18.69 10.96
N ASP A 5 -41.06 -19.79 11.46
CA ASP A 5 -41.50 -21.12 11.07
C ASP A 5 -41.80 -21.97 12.33
N GLY A 6 -42.99 -22.56 12.35
CA GLY A 6 -43.43 -23.43 13.45
C GLY A 6 -43.69 -22.71 14.80
N ILE A 7 -44.03 -21.42 14.80
CA ILE A 7 -44.29 -20.67 16.04
C ILE A 7 -45.61 -21.17 16.67
N PRO A 8 -45.60 -21.53 17.95
CA PRO A 8 -46.82 -21.94 18.64
C PRO A 8 -47.93 -20.89 18.53
N ASN A 9 -49.13 -21.32 18.28
CA ASN A 9 -50.35 -20.50 18.17
C ASN A 9 -51.19 -20.56 19.47
N PRO A 10 -50.85 -19.78 20.52
CA PRO A 10 -51.46 -19.93 21.84
C PRO A 10 -52.90 -19.43 21.92
N GLY A 11 -53.30 -18.60 20.97
CA GLY A 11 -54.64 -17.97 20.98
C GLY A 11 -55.62 -18.60 19.99
N GLY A 12 -55.26 -19.69 19.26
CA GLY A 12 -56.09 -20.26 18.23
C GLY A 12 -56.38 -19.28 17.08
N LEU A 13 -55.47 -18.36 16.78
CA LEU A 13 -55.59 -17.41 15.68
C LEU A 13 -55.69 -18.16 14.36
N ASP A 14 -56.41 -17.58 13.39
CA ASP A 14 -56.36 -18.10 12.03
C ASP A 14 -54.94 -17.86 11.46
N PRO A 15 -54.18 -18.94 11.12
CA PRO A 15 -52.81 -18.79 10.61
C PRO A 15 -52.71 -18.00 9.29
N THR A 16 -53.84 -17.72 8.64
CA THR A 16 -53.90 -16.95 7.39
C THR A 16 -54.34 -15.50 7.61
N SER A 17 -54.58 -15.10 8.85
CA SER A 17 -55.09 -13.78 9.21
C SER A 17 -53.99 -12.74 9.43
N LEU A 18 -54.34 -11.46 9.33
CA LEU A 18 -53.44 -10.34 9.70
C LEU A 18 -53.14 -10.38 11.21
N GLU A 19 -54.04 -10.79 12.05
CA GLU A 19 -53.87 -10.92 13.49
C GLU A 19 -52.72 -11.88 13.83
N ALA A 20 -52.58 -12.97 13.07
CA ALA A 20 -51.44 -13.89 13.22
C ALA A 20 -50.11 -13.19 12.90
N MET A 21 -50.03 -12.36 11.86
CA MET A 21 -48.81 -11.60 11.53
C MET A 21 -48.52 -10.51 12.55
N LEU A 22 -49.52 -9.86 13.08
CA LEU A 22 -49.36 -8.89 14.18
C LEU A 22 -48.86 -9.59 15.46
N TYR A 23 -49.37 -10.79 15.76
CA TYR A 23 -48.84 -11.58 16.87
C TYR A 23 -47.36 -11.92 16.69
N LEU A 24 -46.94 -12.39 15.51
CA LEU A 24 -45.51 -12.66 15.25
C LEU A 24 -44.67 -11.43 15.46
N LYS A 25 -45.16 -10.23 15.10
CA LYS A 25 -44.47 -8.96 15.35
C LYS A 25 -44.28 -8.69 16.84
N THR A 26 -45.26 -9.03 17.68
CA THR A 26 -45.15 -8.81 19.15
C THR A 26 -44.06 -9.63 19.80
N LEU A 27 -43.57 -10.68 19.15
CA LEU A 27 -42.48 -11.51 19.63
C LEU A 27 -41.10 -10.86 19.41
N LEU A 28 -41.03 -9.72 18.69
CA LEU A 28 -39.80 -8.97 18.42
C LEU A 28 -39.49 -7.94 19.50
N THR A 29 -38.27 -7.41 19.50
CA THR A 29 -37.80 -6.35 20.42
C THR A 29 -38.66 -5.08 20.33
N ALA A 30 -38.49 -4.21 21.32
CA ALA A 30 -39.23 -2.95 21.40
C ALA A 30 -39.00 -2.05 20.18
N GLU A 31 -37.85 -2.12 19.56
CA GLU A 31 -37.45 -1.35 18.38
C GLU A 31 -38.29 -1.65 17.14
N PHE A 32 -38.87 -2.84 17.07
CA PHE A 32 -39.77 -3.23 15.98
C PHE A 32 -41.23 -2.85 16.26
N GLN A 33 -41.57 -2.54 17.51
CA GLN A 33 -42.95 -2.16 17.85
C GLN A 33 -43.28 -0.77 17.32
N GLY A 34 -44.49 -0.57 16.85
CA GLY A 34 -44.87 0.72 16.24
C GLY A 34 -44.30 1.04 14.86
N VAL A 35 -43.46 0.16 14.29
CA VAL A 35 -42.85 0.36 12.97
C VAL A 35 -43.69 -0.28 11.87
N SER A 36 -43.78 0.38 10.72
CA SER A 36 -44.39 -0.13 9.50
C SER A 36 -43.67 -1.39 9.00
N PHE A 37 -44.38 -2.35 8.47
CA PHE A 37 -43.80 -3.57 7.94
C PHE A 37 -44.62 -4.17 6.82
N SER A 38 -43.95 -4.84 5.89
CA SER A 38 -44.64 -5.76 4.95
C SER A 38 -44.62 -7.19 5.49
N TYR A 39 -45.57 -7.96 5.15
CA TYR A 39 -45.62 -9.38 5.51
C TYR A 39 -45.94 -10.28 4.32
N SER A 40 -45.57 -11.53 4.42
CA SER A 40 -45.98 -12.59 3.51
C SER A 40 -46.23 -13.88 4.29
N LEU A 41 -47.36 -14.49 4.06
CA LEU A 41 -47.67 -15.81 4.58
C LEU A 41 -46.79 -16.87 3.92
N SER A 42 -46.29 -17.82 4.69
CA SER A 42 -45.54 -18.97 4.20
C SER A 42 -46.33 -19.79 3.17
N SER A 43 -45.64 -20.53 2.31
CA SER A 43 -46.27 -21.43 1.35
C SER A 43 -47.15 -22.50 2.02
N SER A 44 -46.86 -22.86 3.26
CA SER A 44 -47.61 -23.81 4.07
C SER A 44 -48.82 -23.21 4.79
N ALA A 45 -48.98 -21.88 4.83
CA ALA A 45 -50.09 -21.22 5.49
C ALA A 45 -51.43 -21.62 4.84
N GLY A 46 -52.40 -21.99 5.67
CA GLY A 46 -53.69 -22.53 5.26
C GLY A 46 -53.64 -24.00 4.86
N LEU A 47 -52.47 -24.65 4.88
CA LEU A 47 -52.32 -26.09 4.59
C LEU A 47 -51.80 -26.86 5.81
N SER A 48 -51.13 -26.23 6.74
CA SER A 48 -50.63 -26.81 7.99
C SER A 48 -51.69 -26.81 9.06
N ALA A 49 -51.49 -27.61 10.13
CA ALA A 49 -52.32 -27.59 11.31
C ALA A 49 -52.39 -26.17 11.91
N ALA A 50 -53.55 -25.81 12.49
CA ALA A 50 -53.78 -24.48 13.05
C ALA A 50 -52.96 -24.20 14.33
N ASP A 51 -52.20 -25.18 14.79
CA ASP A 51 -51.40 -25.10 16.03
C ASP A 51 -50.12 -24.27 15.92
N THR A 52 -49.70 -23.94 14.68
CA THR A 52 -48.49 -23.18 14.42
C THR A 52 -48.73 -22.02 13.45
N LEU A 53 -47.96 -20.95 13.66
CA LEU A 53 -47.91 -19.76 12.79
C LEU A 53 -46.61 -19.74 11.99
N ASN A 54 -46.76 -19.44 10.70
CA ASN A 54 -45.61 -19.37 9.76
C ASN A 54 -45.74 -18.14 8.86
N GLY A 55 -44.70 -17.31 8.82
CA GLY A 55 -44.73 -16.10 8.01
C GLY A 55 -43.43 -15.35 7.95
N HIS A 56 -43.33 -14.43 7.02
CA HIS A 56 -42.18 -13.56 6.87
C HIS A 56 -42.58 -12.11 7.10
N LEU A 57 -41.74 -11.36 7.84
CA LEU A 57 -41.92 -9.94 8.10
C LEU A 57 -40.69 -9.16 7.53
N TRP A 58 -40.98 -8.06 6.83
CA TRP A 58 -39.92 -7.18 6.27
C TRP A 58 -39.99 -5.81 6.94
N PHE A 59 -38.82 -5.34 7.41
CA PHE A 59 -38.67 -4.03 8.02
C PHE A 59 -37.56 -3.27 7.34
N TYR A 60 -37.64 -1.96 7.32
CA TYR A 60 -36.52 -1.07 7.02
C TYR A 60 -35.73 -0.78 8.28
N LEU A 61 -34.40 -0.85 8.20
CA LEU A 61 -33.49 -0.50 9.28
C LEU A 61 -32.84 0.87 8.99
N ASP A 62 -32.55 1.65 10.01
CA ASP A 62 -31.93 2.97 9.90
C ASP A 62 -30.47 2.92 9.38
N ARG A 63 -29.82 1.77 9.53
CA ARG A 63 -28.47 1.52 9.02
C ARG A 63 -28.28 0.09 8.51
N ALA A 64 -27.24 -0.10 7.71
CA ALA A 64 -26.84 -1.44 7.31
C ALA A 64 -26.29 -2.22 8.52
N VAL A 65 -26.75 -3.46 8.68
CA VAL A 65 -26.38 -4.34 9.79
C VAL A 65 -25.77 -5.62 9.24
N GLY A 66 -24.59 -5.97 9.74
CA GLY A 66 -23.90 -7.18 9.30
C GLY A 66 -24.54 -8.47 9.82
N GLN A 67 -24.31 -9.59 9.12
CA GLN A 67 -24.86 -10.92 9.46
C GLN A 67 -24.60 -11.30 10.94
N GLN A 68 -23.40 -11.10 11.45
CA GLN A 68 -23.05 -11.47 12.82
C GLN A 68 -23.68 -10.52 13.86
N GLU A 69 -23.87 -9.28 13.47
CA GLU A 69 -24.55 -8.29 14.26
C GLU A 69 -26.03 -8.61 14.40
N LEU A 70 -26.73 -8.91 13.29
CA LEU A 70 -28.11 -9.38 13.31
C LEU A 70 -28.30 -10.63 14.17
N LYS A 71 -27.40 -11.60 14.04
CA LYS A 71 -27.45 -12.83 14.86
C LYS A 71 -27.29 -12.56 16.36
N ARG A 72 -26.52 -11.57 16.75
CA ARG A 72 -26.41 -11.19 18.16
C ARG A 72 -27.64 -10.44 18.66
N TRP A 73 -28.08 -9.46 17.86
CA TRP A 73 -29.24 -8.66 18.21
C TRP A 73 -30.51 -9.51 18.40
N LEU A 74 -30.68 -10.45 17.51
CA LEU A 74 -31.94 -11.25 17.45
C LEU A 74 -31.72 -12.69 17.93
N ALA A 75 -30.72 -12.98 18.73
CA ALA A 75 -30.33 -14.32 19.16
C ALA A 75 -31.42 -15.02 20.01
N ASP A 76 -32.16 -14.27 20.81
CA ASP A 76 -33.13 -14.80 21.77
C ASP A 76 -34.57 -14.83 21.23
N TYR A 77 -34.75 -14.53 19.93
CA TYR A 77 -36.05 -14.46 19.30
C TYR A 77 -36.35 -15.68 18.42
N PRO A 78 -37.64 -16.13 18.35
CA PRO A 78 -38.00 -17.38 17.72
C PRO A 78 -38.11 -17.26 16.20
N MET A 79 -37.01 -16.88 15.53
CA MET A 79 -36.94 -16.79 14.07
C MET A 79 -35.76 -17.61 13.53
N ASP A 80 -35.82 -17.98 12.25
CA ASP A 80 -34.73 -18.73 11.63
C ASP A 80 -33.48 -17.81 11.36
N PRO A 81 -32.37 -17.98 12.08
CA PRO A 81 -31.18 -17.21 11.86
C PRO A 81 -30.41 -17.56 10.56
N ALA A 82 -30.86 -18.59 9.82
CA ALA A 82 -30.28 -18.98 8.55
C ALA A 82 -30.46 -17.87 7.50
N LEU A 83 -31.53 -17.08 7.58
CA LEU A 83 -31.79 -15.97 6.67
C LEU A 83 -30.80 -14.81 6.77
N PHE A 84 -30.04 -14.71 7.85
CA PHE A 84 -29.00 -13.67 7.99
C PHE A 84 -27.71 -14.03 7.26
N ARG A 85 -27.64 -15.18 6.58
CA ARG A 85 -26.48 -15.54 5.75
C ARG A 85 -26.50 -14.75 4.44
N THR A 86 -25.35 -14.23 4.05
CA THR A 86 -25.19 -13.39 2.86
C THR A 86 -25.61 -14.08 1.54
N VAL A 87 -25.64 -15.41 1.51
CA VAL A 87 -25.90 -16.23 0.30
C VAL A 87 -27.16 -17.09 0.46
N GLN A 88 -28.08 -16.75 1.37
CA GLN A 88 -29.34 -17.49 1.55
C GLN A 88 -30.35 -17.07 0.49
N ALA A 89 -30.90 -18.04 -0.23
CA ALA A 89 -32.01 -17.79 -1.16
C ALA A 89 -33.32 -17.51 -0.40
N HIS A 90 -34.01 -16.45 -0.79
CA HIS A 90 -35.26 -16.04 -0.24
C HIS A 90 -36.33 -16.20 -1.32
N TYR A 91 -37.35 -16.99 -1.03
CA TYR A 91 -38.48 -17.19 -1.94
C TYR A 91 -39.56 -16.16 -1.63
N VAL A 92 -39.68 -15.17 -2.50
CA VAL A 92 -40.65 -14.05 -2.37
C VAL A 92 -41.80 -14.15 -3.36
N ALA A 93 -41.80 -15.15 -4.24
CA ALA A 93 -42.90 -15.41 -5.16
C ALA A 93 -44.09 -16.09 -4.44
N ALA A 94 -45.28 -15.86 -4.95
CA ALA A 94 -46.43 -16.62 -4.50
C ALA A 94 -46.27 -18.13 -4.82
N PRO A 95 -46.71 -19.05 -3.96
CA PRO A 95 -46.64 -20.48 -4.22
C PRO A 95 -47.48 -20.89 -5.43
N ILE A 96 -46.97 -21.85 -6.19
CA ILE A 96 -47.67 -22.42 -7.33
C ILE A 96 -48.27 -23.75 -6.88
N PHE A 97 -49.61 -23.86 -6.90
CA PHE A 97 -50.33 -25.09 -6.57
C PHE A 97 -50.46 -25.95 -7.81
N THR A 98 -50.07 -27.21 -7.71
CA THR A 98 -50.14 -28.19 -8.80
C THR A 98 -51.21 -29.22 -8.54
N GLY A 99 -51.60 -29.98 -9.57
CA GLY A 99 -52.58 -31.06 -9.44
C GLY A 99 -54.02 -30.60 -9.24
N GLY A 100 -54.40 -29.43 -9.75
CA GLY A 100 -55.75 -28.88 -9.68
C GLY A 100 -56.15 -28.30 -8.32
N ARG A 101 -55.24 -28.16 -7.39
CA ARG A 101 -55.47 -27.49 -6.11
C ARG A 101 -55.46 -25.97 -6.28
N GLN A 102 -56.41 -25.29 -5.67
CA GLN A 102 -56.44 -23.83 -5.57
C GLN A 102 -55.77 -23.39 -4.28
N ASP A 103 -55.19 -22.16 -4.31
CA ASP A 103 -54.65 -21.55 -3.11
C ASP A 103 -55.76 -21.31 -2.08
N PRO A 104 -55.65 -21.86 -0.86
CA PRO A 104 -56.66 -21.65 0.19
C PRO A 104 -56.63 -20.22 0.75
N VAL A 105 -55.61 -19.43 0.43
CA VAL A 105 -55.39 -18.07 0.92
C VAL A 105 -55.58 -17.08 -0.22
N ALA A 106 -56.58 -16.21 -0.08
CA ALA A 106 -56.91 -15.21 -1.11
C ALA A 106 -55.82 -14.15 -1.29
N GLU A 107 -55.20 -13.73 -0.19
CA GLU A 107 -54.19 -12.69 -0.19
C GLU A 107 -53.04 -13.06 0.77
N ARG A 108 -51.88 -13.37 0.19
CA ARG A 108 -50.72 -13.86 0.95
C ARG A 108 -49.75 -12.77 1.38
N LYS A 109 -49.94 -11.53 0.96
CA LYS A 109 -49.04 -10.43 1.22
C LYS A 109 -49.79 -9.19 1.64
N GLY A 110 -49.22 -8.41 2.51
CA GLY A 110 -49.77 -7.14 2.90
C GLY A 110 -48.75 -6.19 3.48
N PHE A 111 -49.22 -5.00 3.76
CA PHE A 111 -48.47 -3.95 4.41
C PHE A 111 -49.26 -3.41 5.61
N VAL A 112 -48.57 -3.18 6.71
CA VAL A 112 -49.15 -2.60 7.93
C VAL A 112 -48.41 -1.30 8.19
N GLU A 113 -49.14 -0.20 8.19
CA GLU A 113 -48.65 1.11 8.52
C GLU A 113 -48.45 1.25 10.03
N GLY A 114 -47.30 1.73 10.46
CA GLY A 114 -46.95 2.02 11.84
C GLY A 114 -46.78 3.52 12.07
N MET A 115 -46.41 3.91 13.28
CA MET A 115 -46.08 5.29 13.60
C MET A 115 -44.71 5.73 13.06
N GLN A 116 -43.85 4.80 12.68
CA GLN A 116 -42.52 4.99 12.12
C GLN A 116 -42.31 4.01 10.98
N ASP A 117 -41.52 4.41 9.97
CA ASP A 117 -41.22 3.54 8.82
C ASP A 117 -39.92 2.78 8.96
N VAL A 118 -39.08 3.14 9.92
CA VAL A 118 -37.73 2.64 10.06
C VAL A 118 -37.48 2.15 11.47
N VAL A 119 -36.92 0.96 11.61
CA VAL A 119 -36.47 0.40 12.89
C VAL A 119 -35.11 1.05 13.25
N ALA A 120 -35.06 1.71 14.39
CA ALA A 120 -33.82 2.20 14.97
C ALA A 120 -32.99 0.99 15.49
N VAL A 121 -31.87 0.73 14.88
CA VAL A 121 -30.96 -0.36 15.27
C VAL A 121 -30.21 0.03 16.54
N PRO A 122 -30.38 -0.71 17.66
CA PRO A 122 -29.70 -0.37 18.90
C PRO A 122 -28.18 -0.57 18.78
N ASP A 123 -27.44 0.00 19.73
CA ASP A 123 -26.02 -0.31 19.91
C ASP A 123 -25.85 -1.77 20.32
N ILE A 124 -25.43 -2.59 19.37
CA ILE A 124 -25.24 -4.02 19.56
C ILE A 124 -23.80 -4.25 20.03
N PRO A 125 -23.57 -4.70 21.27
CA PRO A 125 -22.23 -4.93 21.77
C PRO A 125 -21.42 -5.81 20.82
N LEU A 126 -20.19 -5.44 20.54
CA LEU A 126 -19.25 -6.31 19.86
C LEU A 126 -19.22 -7.66 20.59
N ALA A 127 -19.18 -8.75 19.86
CA ALA A 127 -19.00 -10.04 20.49
C ALA A 127 -17.76 -9.90 21.40
N PRO A 128 -17.84 -10.33 22.67
CA PRO A 128 -16.64 -10.48 23.46
C PRO A 128 -15.68 -11.31 22.61
N SER A 129 -14.42 -10.90 22.55
CA SER A 129 -13.34 -11.72 21.90
C SER A 129 -13.65 -13.17 22.22
N PRO A 130 -13.66 -14.08 21.23
CA PRO A 130 -14.16 -15.42 21.43
C PRO A 130 -13.58 -15.93 22.74
N ARG A 131 -14.45 -16.04 23.74
CA ARG A 131 -14.10 -16.74 24.95
C ARG A 131 -13.64 -18.10 24.47
N ALA A 132 -12.48 -18.51 24.89
CA ALA A 132 -12.09 -19.91 24.77
C ALA A 132 -13.35 -20.73 25.08
N PRO A 133 -13.73 -21.70 24.20
CA PRO A 133 -15.00 -22.39 24.33
C PRO A 133 -15.12 -22.89 25.76
N SER A 134 -16.21 -22.47 26.42
CA SER A 134 -16.51 -22.83 27.77
C SER A 134 -16.71 -24.35 27.84
N ASN A 135 -15.93 -25.02 28.64
CA ASN A 135 -16.22 -26.33 29.21
C ASN A 135 -16.35 -27.52 28.26
N TYR A 136 -15.37 -27.75 27.39
CA TYR A 136 -14.95 -29.09 27.08
C TYR A 136 -13.54 -29.26 27.65
N SER A 137 -13.38 -30.21 28.58
CA SER A 137 -12.14 -30.61 29.20
C SER A 137 -11.21 -31.34 28.22
N GLY A 138 -10.91 -30.66 27.11
CA GLY A 138 -10.04 -31.13 26.05
C GLY A 138 -8.65 -30.53 26.17
N GLU A 139 -8.02 -30.60 27.34
CA GLU A 139 -6.63 -30.17 27.50
C GLU A 139 -5.71 -30.80 26.44
N GLY A 140 -5.99 -32.06 26.03
CA GLY A 140 -5.23 -32.75 24.99
C GLY A 140 -5.29 -32.08 23.59
N LEU A 141 -6.45 -31.70 23.07
CA LEU A 141 -6.59 -31.15 21.72
C LEU A 141 -6.09 -29.70 21.60
N GLN A 142 -6.25 -28.91 22.65
CA GLN A 142 -5.73 -27.56 22.72
C GLN A 142 -4.20 -27.51 22.90
N ALA A 143 -3.66 -28.42 23.68
CA ALA A 143 -2.23 -28.56 23.90
C ALA A 143 -1.49 -29.17 22.68
N ALA A 144 -2.19 -29.95 21.86
CA ALA A 144 -1.61 -30.58 20.67
C ALA A 144 -1.28 -29.51 19.59
N THR A 145 0.00 -29.34 19.30
CA THR A 145 0.49 -28.41 18.28
C THR A 145 0.80 -29.12 16.96
N GLY A 146 0.21 -28.64 15.87
CA GLY A 146 0.43 -29.17 14.52
C GLY A 146 -0.52 -30.32 14.13
N TYR A 147 -0.49 -30.64 12.83
CA TYR A 147 -1.38 -31.62 12.21
C TYR A 147 -1.25 -33.03 12.82
N GLU A 148 -0.02 -33.54 12.90
CA GLU A 148 0.29 -34.90 13.39
C GLU A 148 -0.18 -35.10 14.82
N ALA A 149 0.15 -34.15 15.71
CA ALA A 149 -0.23 -34.24 17.13
C ALA A 149 -1.77 -34.20 17.31
N LYS A 150 -2.48 -33.43 16.49
CA LYS A 150 -3.95 -33.40 16.53
C LYS A 150 -4.57 -34.68 16.00
N MET A 151 -4.06 -35.20 14.88
CA MET A 151 -4.57 -36.46 14.31
C MET A 151 -4.29 -37.68 15.18
N ALA A 152 -3.28 -37.62 16.05
CA ALA A 152 -3.02 -38.69 17.04
C ALA A 152 -4.14 -38.81 18.11
N LEU A 153 -4.95 -37.79 18.29
CA LEU A 153 -6.11 -37.75 19.19
C LEU A 153 -7.43 -38.22 18.53
N LEU A 154 -7.37 -38.75 17.32
CA LEU A 154 -8.54 -39.20 16.57
C LEU A 154 -9.09 -40.51 17.14
N GLY A 155 -10.42 -40.58 17.29
CA GLY A 155 -11.10 -41.80 17.74
C GLY A 155 -11.69 -41.73 19.15
N ASP A 156 -12.22 -42.86 19.63
CA ASP A 156 -12.86 -43.02 20.95
C ASP A 156 -12.05 -43.91 21.92
N GLY A 157 -10.78 -44.12 21.60
CA GLY A 157 -9.83 -44.83 22.49
C GLY A 157 -9.49 -44.03 23.75
N HIS A 158 -8.55 -44.56 24.59
CA HIS A 158 -8.22 -44.00 25.90
C HIS A 158 -7.86 -42.48 25.83
N ASP A 159 -7.15 -42.10 24.81
CA ASP A 159 -6.73 -40.69 24.59
C ASP A 159 -7.50 -40.01 23.45
N GLY A 160 -8.55 -40.64 22.92
CA GLY A 160 -9.31 -40.16 21.78
C GLY A 160 -10.21 -39.00 22.14
N GLN A 161 -10.21 -37.98 21.29
CA GLN A 161 -11.00 -36.75 21.43
C GLN A 161 -12.16 -36.66 20.42
N GLY A 162 -12.51 -37.81 19.80
CA GLY A 162 -13.60 -37.97 18.84
C GLY A 162 -13.22 -37.72 17.39
N CYS A 163 -14.16 -37.30 16.56
CA CYS A 163 -14.02 -37.18 15.11
C CYS A 163 -13.99 -35.70 14.66
N HIS A 164 -15.14 -35.04 14.69
CA HIS A 164 -15.36 -33.71 14.09
C HIS A 164 -14.35 -32.64 14.51
N ASN A 165 -14.23 -32.42 15.82
CA ASN A 165 -13.33 -31.38 16.37
C ASN A 165 -11.86 -31.67 16.08
N VAL A 166 -11.46 -32.94 16.12
CA VAL A 166 -10.10 -33.38 15.82
C VAL A 166 -9.79 -33.10 14.35
N ILE A 167 -10.63 -33.55 13.43
CA ILE A 167 -10.46 -33.35 11.99
C ILE A 167 -10.42 -31.85 11.65
N THR A 168 -11.37 -31.06 12.15
CA THR A 168 -11.43 -29.63 11.88
C THR A 168 -10.21 -28.89 12.40
N SER A 169 -9.76 -29.20 13.63
CA SER A 169 -8.56 -28.63 14.21
C SER A 169 -7.28 -29.04 13.47
N ALA A 170 -7.23 -30.29 13.00
CA ALA A 170 -6.10 -30.81 12.23
C ALA A 170 -6.04 -30.16 10.84
N ILE A 171 -7.18 -30.02 10.15
CA ILE A 171 -7.28 -29.26 8.89
C ILE A 171 -6.75 -27.83 9.10
N ALA A 172 -7.20 -27.14 10.15
CA ALA A 172 -6.73 -25.81 10.48
C ALA A 172 -5.21 -25.77 10.71
N ALA A 173 -4.65 -26.71 11.44
CA ALA A 173 -3.22 -26.81 11.68
C ALA A 173 -2.43 -27.11 10.39
N TYR A 174 -2.92 -28.01 9.55
CA TYR A 174 -2.31 -28.33 8.27
C TYR A 174 -2.28 -27.12 7.33
N LEU A 175 -3.41 -26.46 7.19
CA LEU A 175 -3.53 -25.29 6.32
C LEU A 175 -2.76 -24.08 6.86
N SER A 176 -2.63 -23.94 8.18
CA SER A 176 -1.76 -22.90 8.76
C SER A 176 -0.29 -23.12 8.40
N GLN A 177 0.14 -24.37 8.27
CA GLN A 177 1.52 -24.71 7.91
C GLN A 177 1.75 -24.70 6.40
N HIS A 178 0.84 -25.32 5.62
CA HIS A 178 1.00 -25.56 4.18
C HIS A 178 0.27 -24.53 3.31
N GLY A 179 -0.60 -23.72 3.92
CA GLY A 179 -1.38 -22.67 3.28
C GLY A 179 -2.65 -23.15 2.57
N PRO A 180 -3.48 -22.21 2.12
CA PRO A 180 -4.74 -22.51 1.45
C PRO A 180 -4.56 -23.18 0.07
N ASN A 181 -3.36 -23.18 -0.48
CA ASN A 181 -3.00 -23.86 -1.73
C ASN A 181 -2.58 -25.33 -1.52
N ALA A 182 -2.64 -25.83 -0.30
CA ALA A 182 -2.29 -27.22 0.02
C ALA A 182 -3.08 -28.20 -0.85
N ASN A 183 -2.45 -29.32 -1.18
CA ASN A 183 -3.10 -30.34 -2.01
C ASN A 183 -4.23 -31.02 -1.26
N ARG A 184 -5.47 -30.56 -1.51
CA ARG A 184 -6.69 -31.06 -0.84
C ARG A 184 -6.86 -32.57 -1.01
N LYS A 185 -6.48 -33.13 -2.17
CA LYS A 185 -6.61 -34.59 -2.40
C LYS A 185 -5.72 -35.38 -1.44
N VAL A 186 -4.47 -34.92 -1.26
CA VAL A 186 -3.52 -35.55 -0.33
C VAL A 186 -3.99 -35.43 1.10
N LEU A 187 -4.44 -34.25 1.53
CA LEU A 187 -4.96 -34.01 2.88
C LEU A 187 -6.17 -34.88 3.16
N LYS A 188 -7.17 -34.91 2.26
CA LYS A 188 -8.39 -35.71 2.42
C LYS A 188 -8.09 -37.20 2.45
N ALA A 189 -7.17 -37.67 1.61
CA ALA A 189 -6.74 -39.07 1.61
C ALA A 189 -6.05 -39.48 2.93
N ASP A 190 -5.19 -38.63 3.49
CA ASP A 190 -4.53 -38.88 4.76
C ASP A 190 -5.52 -38.88 5.92
N ILE A 191 -6.48 -37.95 5.96
CA ILE A 191 -7.54 -37.92 6.98
C ILE A 191 -8.36 -39.20 6.93
N ARG A 192 -8.82 -39.63 5.75
CA ARG A 192 -9.60 -40.87 5.58
C ARG A 192 -8.84 -42.08 6.08
N ARG A 193 -7.60 -42.25 5.65
CA ARG A 193 -6.73 -43.35 6.08
C ARG A 193 -6.61 -43.42 7.59
N ARG A 194 -6.52 -42.27 8.28
CA ARG A 194 -6.39 -42.22 9.75
C ARG A 194 -7.71 -42.47 10.44
N VAL A 195 -8.81 -42.02 9.89
CA VAL A 195 -10.17 -42.32 10.40
C VAL A 195 -10.46 -43.79 10.29
N ASP A 196 -10.11 -44.44 9.18
CA ASP A 196 -10.27 -45.90 8.98
C ASP A 196 -9.41 -46.70 9.94
N ALA A 197 -8.24 -46.18 10.40
CA ALA A 197 -7.35 -46.85 11.35
C ALA A 197 -7.69 -46.57 12.83
N ALA A 198 -8.54 -45.60 13.13
CA ALA A 198 -8.89 -45.21 14.49
C ALA A 198 -9.92 -46.16 15.12
N TYR A 199 -9.89 -46.27 16.44
CA TYR A 199 -10.90 -47.01 17.18
C TYR A 199 -12.16 -46.18 17.40
N TRP A 200 -13.32 -46.76 17.08
CA TRP A 200 -14.65 -46.13 17.22
C TRP A 200 -15.55 -46.94 18.14
N ASP A 201 -16.21 -46.25 19.05
CA ASP A 201 -17.30 -46.79 19.87
C ASP A 201 -18.61 -46.58 19.13
N HIS A 202 -19.05 -47.63 18.44
CA HIS A 202 -20.25 -47.55 17.61
C HIS A 202 -21.55 -47.33 18.42
N SER A 203 -21.51 -47.46 19.77
CA SER A 203 -22.62 -47.05 20.63
C SER A 203 -22.73 -45.53 20.76
N LYS A 204 -21.61 -44.81 20.54
CA LYS A 204 -21.55 -43.35 20.59
C LYS A 204 -21.60 -42.69 19.20
N ARG A 205 -21.05 -43.34 18.18
CA ARG A 205 -20.96 -42.84 16.81
C ARG A 205 -21.31 -43.96 15.82
N THR A 206 -22.31 -43.69 15.00
CA THR A 206 -22.71 -44.62 13.93
C THR A 206 -21.72 -44.52 12.75
N ASP A 207 -21.63 -45.64 11.99
CA ASP A 207 -20.81 -45.65 10.75
C ASP A 207 -21.24 -44.52 9.81
N ALA A 208 -22.55 -44.28 9.63
CA ALA A 208 -23.06 -43.19 8.81
C ALA A 208 -22.61 -41.81 9.27
N TYR A 209 -22.42 -41.56 10.57
CA TYR A 209 -21.86 -40.35 11.12
C TYR A 209 -20.38 -40.20 10.73
N ILE A 210 -19.58 -41.27 10.90
CA ILE A 210 -18.14 -41.27 10.58
C ILE A 210 -17.97 -41.06 9.08
N GLU A 211 -18.73 -41.76 8.23
CA GLU A 211 -18.68 -41.58 6.78
C GLU A 211 -19.01 -40.16 6.34
N ASN A 212 -20.03 -39.54 6.98
CA ASN A 212 -20.36 -38.15 6.70
C ASN A 212 -19.24 -37.16 7.04
N GLU A 213 -18.54 -37.37 8.16
CA GLU A 213 -17.44 -36.50 8.58
C GLU A 213 -16.24 -36.54 7.63
N ILE A 214 -15.99 -37.65 6.94
CA ILE A 214 -14.93 -37.82 5.96
C ILE A 214 -15.42 -37.71 4.51
N SER A 215 -16.68 -37.33 4.30
CA SER A 215 -17.20 -37.08 2.95
C SER A 215 -16.46 -35.90 2.29
N ASP A 216 -16.38 -35.91 0.95
CA ASP A 216 -15.79 -34.81 0.22
C ASP A 216 -16.45 -33.47 0.56
N GLN A 217 -17.77 -33.47 0.70
CA GLN A 217 -18.55 -32.27 1.02
C GLN A 217 -18.19 -31.69 2.39
N THR A 218 -18.07 -32.53 3.43
CA THR A 218 -17.74 -32.09 4.79
C THR A 218 -16.30 -31.63 4.92
N LEU A 219 -15.36 -32.36 4.34
CA LEU A 219 -13.95 -31.99 4.36
C LEU A 219 -13.69 -30.70 3.53
N ASP A 220 -14.28 -30.60 2.33
CA ASP A 220 -14.15 -29.37 1.53
C ASP A 220 -14.78 -28.16 2.22
N ARG A 221 -15.94 -28.32 2.87
CA ARG A 221 -16.54 -27.27 3.68
C ARG A 221 -15.61 -26.80 4.81
N SER A 222 -15.00 -27.72 5.54
CA SER A 222 -14.07 -27.37 6.63
C SER A 222 -12.81 -26.66 6.11
N ILE A 223 -12.31 -27.08 4.96
CA ILE A 223 -11.19 -26.41 4.27
C ILE A 223 -11.60 -25.00 3.81
N ASP A 224 -12.75 -24.89 3.16
CA ASP A 224 -13.26 -23.62 2.64
C ASP A 224 -13.62 -22.64 3.77
N ASP A 225 -14.17 -23.13 4.88
CA ASP A 225 -14.43 -22.32 6.09
C ASP A 225 -13.12 -21.75 6.67
N TRP A 226 -12.06 -22.54 6.71
CA TRP A 226 -10.77 -22.05 7.18
C TRP A 226 -10.18 -21.01 6.20
N VAL A 227 -10.24 -21.31 4.91
CA VAL A 227 -9.79 -20.38 3.85
C VAL A 227 -10.60 -19.08 3.93
N GLY A 228 -11.94 -19.18 4.04
CA GLY A 228 -12.81 -18.02 4.17
C GLY A 228 -12.50 -17.18 5.41
N LYS A 229 -12.33 -17.82 6.57
CA LYS A 229 -11.94 -17.12 7.81
C LYS A 229 -10.55 -16.46 7.72
N SER A 230 -9.64 -17.07 6.97
CA SER A 230 -8.30 -16.50 6.73
C SER A 230 -8.34 -15.32 5.73
N MET A 231 -9.38 -15.26 4.90
CA MET A 231 -9.61 -14.17 3.92
C MET A 231 -10.40 -12.99 4.51
N VAL A 232 -11.04 -13.15 5.65
CA VAL A 232 -11.92 -12.12 6.22
C VAL A 232 -11.13 -10.89 6.66
N ASN A 233 -11.49 -9.74 6.09
CA ASN A 233 -11.21 -8.35 6.46
C ASN A 233 -9.96 -7.69 5.86
N GLU A 234 -9.74 -7.84 4.56
CA GLU A 234 -8.85 -6.88 3.88
C GLU A 234 -9.61 -6.18 2.74
N ALA A 235 -10.39 -5.15 3.10
CA ALA A 235 -11.08 -4.29 2.12
C ALA A 235 -10.12 -3.72 1.06
N ALA A 236 -8.85 -3.54 1.42
CA ALA A 236 -7.79 -3.09 0.51
C ALA A 236 -7.50 -4.07 -0.65
N TYR A 237 -7.91 -5.34 -0.53
CA TYR A 237 -7.72 -6.38 -1.57
C TYR A 237 -9.01 -6.79 -2.27
N ALA A 238 -10.13 -6.10 -2.01
CA ALA A 238 -11.34 -6.28 -2.81
C ALA A 238 -11.10 -5.77 -4.24
N PRO A 239 -11.47 -6.53 -5.27
CA PRO A 239 -11.29 -6.08 -6.65
C PRO A 239 -12.18 -4.87 -6.95
N SER A 240 -11.59 -3.82 -7.51
CA SER A 240 -12.31 -2.63 -7.97
C SER A 240 -12.99 -2.89 -9.33
N THR A 241 -14.07 -2.16 -9.60
CA THR A 241 -14.70 -2.17 -10.91
C THR A 241 -13.82 -1.42 -11.91
N LYS A 242 -13.36 -2.12 -12.97
CA LYS A 242 -12.52 -1.52 -14.02
C LYS A 242 -13.37 -1.02 -15.17
N LEU A 243 -13.01 0.13 -15.69
CA LEU A 243 -13.67 0.79 -16.81
C LEU A 243 -12.77 0.78 -18.05
N PRO A 244 -13.33 0.83 -19.28
CA PRO A 244 -12.54 1.14 -20.46
C PRO A 244 -11.72 2.42 -20.23
N PRO A 245 -10.45 2.50 -20.74
CA PRO A 245 -9.55 3.62 -20.43
C PRO A 245 -10.12 5.00 -20.74
N GLU A 246 -10.94 5.13 -21.79
CA GLU A 246 -11.59 6.39 -22.15
C GLU A 246 -12.64 6.80 -21.14
N ASN A 247 -13.49 5.86 -20.70
CA ASN A 247 -14.50 6.10 -19.67
C ASN A 247 -13.86 6.43 -18.33
N ALA A 248 -12.74 5.78 -18.01
CA ALA A 248 -11.97 6.08 -16.81
C ALA A 248 -11.40 7.52 -16.83
N ARG A 249 -10.86 7.97 -17.96
CA ARG A 249 -10.39 9.35 -18.14
C ARG A 249 -11.53 10.36 -18.04
N GLN A 250 -12.67 10.06 -18.66
CA GLN A 250 -13.88 10.89 -18.54
C GLN A 250 -14.37 10.96 -17.09
N GLY A 251 -14.30 9.85 -16.34
CA GLY A 251 -14.62 9.81 -14.91
C GLY A 251 -13.75 10.77 -14.09
N ILE A 252 -12.44 10.82 -14.37
CA ILE A 252 -11.53 11.77 -13.73
C ILE A 252 -11.89 13.21 -14.10
N ASP A 253 -12.13 13.50 -15.39
CA ASP A 253 -12.48 14.85 -15.85
C ASP A 253 -13.79 15.34 -15.21
N ASN A 254 -14.80 14.48 -15.13
CA ASN A 254 -16.06 14.78 -14.46
C ASN A 254 -15.88 15.07 -12.97
N ALA A 255 -15.05 14.28 -12.28
CA ALA A 255 -14.76 14.47 -10.86
C ALA A 255 -14.03 15.80 -10.59
N VAL A 256 -13.05 16.14 -11.44
CA VAL A 256 -12.32 17.42 -11.39
C VAL A 256 -13.27 18.57 -11.67
N GLY A 257 -14.09 18.49 -12.74
CA GLY A 257 -15.07 19.51 -13.07
C GLY A 257 -16.09 19.73 -11.96
N GLY A 258 -16.57 18.65 -11.34
CA GLY A 258 -17.47 18.72 -10.19
C GLY A 258 -16.82 19.39 -8.97
N TRP A 259 -15.54 19.10 -8.71
CA TRP A 259 -14.79 19.80 -7.65
C TRP A 259 -14.61 21.28 -7.97
N ILE A 260 -14.25 21.64 -9.20
CA ILE A 260 -14.11 23.04 -9.64
C ILE A 260 -15.43 23.78 -9.43
N GLY A 261 -16.55 23.24 -9.90
CA GLY A 261 -17.86 23.88 -9.75
C GLY A 261 -18.22 24.16 -8.27
N ARG A 262 -18.02 23.18 -7.39
CA ARG A 262 -18.23 23.37 -5.93
C ARG A 262 -17.29 24.41 -5.34
N SER A 263 -16.03 24.42 -5.79
CA SER A 263 -14.99 25.34 -5.29
C SER A 263 -15.28 26.78 -5.70
N LEU A 264 -15.70 27.01 -6.93
CA LEU A 264 -16.10 28.34 -7.43
C LEU A 264 -17.36 28.85 -6.71
N SER A 265 -18.36 28.00 -6.52
CA SER A 265 -19.56 28.35 -5.78
C SER A 265 -19.25 28.72 -4.33
N TRP A 266 -18.37 27.95 -3.69
CA TRP A 266 -17.91 28.24 -2.32
C TRP A 266 -17.14 29.58 -2.24
N LEU A 267 -16.23 29.84 -3.19
CA LEU A 267 -15.47 31.08 -3.23
C LEU A 267 -16.38 32.31 -3.41
N GLN A 268 -17.37 32.22 -4.30
CA GLN A 268 -18.35 33.28 -4.50
C GLN A 268 -19.18 33.57 -3.26
N MET A 269 -19.67 32.50 -2.57
CA MET A 269 -20.41 32.66 -1.32
C MET A 269 -19.55 33.27 -0.20
N ARG A 270 -18.27 32.89 -0.10
CA ARG A 270 -17.33 33.45 0.85
C ARG A 270 -17.09 34.95 0.60
N ILE A 271 -16.86 35.33 -0.65
CA ILE A 271 -16.66 36.74 -1.05
C ILE A 271 -17.91 37.56 -0.73
N TRP A 272 -19.09 37.04 -1.09
CA TRP A 272 -20.38 37.69 -0.83
C TRP A 272 -20.61 37.88 0.68
N GLY A 273 -20.36 36.87 1.47
CA GLY A 273 -20.47 36.86 2.93
C GLY A 273 -19.57 37.93 3.57
N LEU A 274 -18.30 37.95 3.17
CA LEU A 274 -17.33 38.94 3.69
C LEU A 274 -17.71 40.36 3.35
N LYS A 275 -18.26 40.64 2.16
CA LYS A 275 -18.76 41.95 1.76
C LYS A 275 -19.95 42.39 2.61
N ASN A 276 -20.94 41.51 2.78
CA ASN A 276 -22.17 41.85 3.51
C ASN A 276 -21.98 41.97 5.02
N LEU A 277 -21.01 41.26 5.61
CA LEU A 277 -20.66 41.40 7.02
C LEU A 277 -19.91 42.71 7.31
N GLY A 278 -19.14 43.23 6.30
CA GLY A 278 -18.45 44.53 6.42
C GLY A 278 -19.40 45.75 6.40
N GLU A 279 -20.58 45.64 5.78
CA GLU A 279 -21.54 46.74 5.63
C GLU A 279 -22.64 46.83 6.71
N LYS A 280 -22.81 45.78 7.58
CA LYS A 280 -23.85 45.71 8.59
C LYS A 280 -23.29 45.52 9.98
N SER A 281 -22.61 46.54 10.48
CA SER A 281 -22.06 46.57 11.81
C SER A 281 -23.08 46.74 12.93
N ASP A 282 -24.37 47.02 12.64
CA ASP A 282 -25.34 47.50 13.68
C ASP A 282 -26.61 46.65 13.86
N SER A 283 -26.73 45.43 13.35
CA SER A 283 -27.96 44.67 13.54
C SER A 283 -27.78 43.26 14.04
N ILE A 284 -28.30 43.02 15.24
CA ILE A 284 -28.92 41.84 15.90
C ILE A 284 -28.25 40.48 15.78
N PHE A 285 -27.37 40.19 14.85
CA PHE A 285 -26.54 39.01 14.78
C PHE A 285 -25.07 39.43 14.82
N ASN A 286 -24.47 39.41 16.00
CA ASN A 286 -23.03 39.55 16.21
C ASN A 286 -22.28 38.32 15.66
N LEU A 287 -22.57 37.92 14.41
CA LEU A 287 -21.77 36.99 13.67
C LEU A 287 -20.54 37.74 13.16
N ASP A 288 -19.49 37.75 13.94
CA ASP A 288 -18.19 38.28 13.52
C ASP A 288 -17.68 37.57 12.25
N GLN A 289 -16.72 38.16 11.57
CA GLN A 289 -16.09 37.53 10.39
C GLN A 289 -15.58 36.10 10.64
N LYS A 290 -15.22 35.79 11.88
CA LYS A 290 -14.81 34.46 12.31
C LYS A 290 -15.97 33.49 12.34
N SER A 291 -17.14 33.91 12.79
CA SER A 291 -18.33 33.07 12.84
C SER A 291 -18.87 32.73 11.45
N PHE A 292 -18.82 33.68 10.48
CA PHE A 292 -19.24 33.38 9.12
C PHE A 292 -18.27 32.42 8.39
N ALA A 293 -16.96 32.57 8.59
CA ALA A 293 -15.96 31.63 8.07
C ALA A 293 -16.15 30.20 8.63
N ARG A 294 -16.85 30.10 9.79
CA ARG A 294 -17.16 28.85 10.45
C ARG A 294 -18.22 27.99 9.74
N PHE A 295 -19.14 28.58 8.99
CA PHE A 295 -20.27 27.85 8.42
C PHE A 295 -19.99 27.12 7.08
N HIS A 296 -18.84 27.36 6.43
CA HIS A 296 -18.56 26.79 5.12
C HIS A 296 -17.12 26.33 4.99
N LEU A 297 -16.89 25.06 5.29
CA LEU A 297 -15.61 24.41 4.99
C LEU A 297 -15.33 24.44 3.48
N PRO A 298 -14.10 24.70 3.08
CA PRO A 298 -13.74 24.66 1.67
C PRO A 298 -13.95 23.24 1.10
N PRO A 299 -14.47 23.12 -0.14
CA PRO A 299 -14.67 21.85 -0.79
C PRO A 299 -13.36 21.06 -0.91
N ARG A 300 -13.36 19.83 -0.44
CA ARG A 300 -12.24 18.90 -0.54
C ARG A 300 -12.67 17.71 -1.36
N HIS A 301 -11.82 17.25 -2.25
CA HIS A 301 -12.08 16.10 -3.10
C HIS A 301 -10.81 15.29 -3.26
N ALA A 302 -10.90 13.99 -3.16
CA ALA A 302 -9.80 13.07 -3.42
C ALA A 302 -10.13 12.16 -4.60
N ILE A 303 -9.20 12.02 -5.53
CA ILE A 303 -9.32 11.14 -6.69
C ILE A 303 -8.24 10.08 -6.61
N THR A 304 -8.65 8.85 -6.38
CA THR A 304 -7.78 7.67 -6.48
C THR A 304 -7.92 7.10 -7.87
N ALA A 305 -6.87 7.19 -8.68
CA ALA A 305 -6.93 6.69 -10.04
C ALA A 305 -5.61 6.05 -10.45
N GLN A 306 -5.70 4.97 -11.20
CA GLN A 306 -4.56 4.20 -11.67
C GLN A 306 -3.47 5.06 -12.31
N VAL A 307 -2.20 4.65 -12.15
CA VAL A 307 -1.05 5.36 -12.75
C VAL A 307 -1.16 5.34 -14.27
N GLY A 308 -0.94 6.49 -14.91
CA GLY A 308 -1.00 6.59 -16.38
C GLY A 308 -2.32 7.07 -16.95
N LEU A 309 -3.39 7.20 -16.15
CA LEU A 309 -4.70 7.69 -16.60
C LEU A 309 -4.74 9.19 -16.93
N GLY A 310 -3.66 9.94 -16.66
CA GLY A 310 -3.61 11.35 -17.05
C GLY A 310 -4.16 12.34 -16.00
N LYS A 311 -4.24 11.94 -14.72
CA LYS A 311 -4.71 12.81 -13.60
C LYS A 311 -4.16 14.25 -13.68
N THR A 312 -2.84 14.36 -13.72
CA THR A 312 -2.15 15.67 -13.79
C THR A 312 -2.43 16.41 -15.09
N GLN A 313 -2.64 15.68 -16.20
CA GLN A 313 -2.99 16.29 -17.48
C GLN A 313 -4.35 16.97 -17.44
N VAL A 314 -5.37 16.30 -16.89
CA VAL A 314 -6.71 16.87 -16.72
C VAL A 314 -6.65 18.17 -15.91
N ILE A 315 -5.85 18.19 -14.82
CA ILE A 315 -5.66 19.41 -14.04
C ILE A 315 -5.05 20.53 -14.87
N ILE A 316 -3.99 20.27 -15.63
CA ILE A 316 -3.33 21.28 -16.46
C ILE A 316 -4.30 21.85 -17.50
N GLU A 317 -5.18 21.02 -18.04
CA GLU A 317 -6.20 21.46 -19.00
C GLU A 317 -7.26 22.35 -18.38
N ARG A 318 -7.60 22.12 -17.11
CA ARG A 318 -8.60 22.89 -16.34
C ARG A 318 -8.02 24.09 -15.58
N LEU A 319 -6.67 24.24 -15.49
CA LEU A 319 -6.05 25.37 -14.80
C LEU A 319 -6.51 26.75 -15.29
N PRO A 320 -6.71 27.02 -16.61
CA PRO A 320 -7.20 28.31 -17.07
C PRO A 320 -8.55 28.71 -16.44
N GLU A 321 -9.44 27.76 -16.20
CA GLU A 321 -10.72 27.96 -15.55
C GLU A 321 -10.55 28.42 -14.10
N LEU A 322 -9.64 27.80 -13.34
CA LEU A 322 -9.32 28.20 -11.97
C LEU A 322 -8.65 29.58 -11.92
N VAL A 323 -7.68 29.82 -12.81
CA VAL A 323 -6.93 31.07 -12.87
C VAL A 323 -7.82 32.27 -13.22
N ALA A 324 -8.82 32.07 -14.09
CA ALA A 324 -9.79 33.11 -14.46
C ALA A 324 -10.69 33.57 -13.29
N ASN A 325 -10.79 32.74 -12.25
CA ASN A 325 -11.66 32.99 -11.09
C ASN A 325 -10.87 33.30 -9.79
N LEU A 326 -9.56 33.55 -9.89
CA LEU A 326 -8.75 33.94 -8.74
C LEU A 326 -9.16 35.30 -8.18
N GLN A 327 -9.12 35.43 -6.86
CA GLN A 327 -9.18 36.73 -6.22
C GLN A 327 -7.91 37.56 -6.57
N PRO A 328 -8.01 38.91 -6.55
CA PRO A 328 -6.84 39.74 -6.79
C PRO A 328 -5.67 39.38 -5.86
N LEU A 329 -4.50 39.17 -6.44
CA LEU A 329 -3.25 38.80 -5.73
C LEU A 329 -3.27 37.43 -5.05
N HIS A 330 -4.20 36.54 -5.39
CA HIS A 330 -4.23 35.17 -4.96
C HIS A 330 -3.68 34.21 -6.03
N CYS A 331 -3.48 32.94 -5.69
CA CYS A 331 -2.92 31.95 -6.61
C CYS A 331 -3.58 30.57 -6.51
N VAL A 332 -3.35 29.75 -7.53
CA VAL A 332 -3.45 28.28 -7.46
C VAL A 332 -2.12 27.75 -6.99
N LEU A 333 -2.11 26.90 -5.96
CA LEU A 333 -0.91 26.19 -5.52
C LEU A 333 -1.01 24.72 -5.93
N ILE A 334 0.01 24.24 -6.64
CA ILE A 334 0.17 22.82 -6.98
C ILE A 334 1.31 22.24 -6.14
N ALA A 335 1.00 21.35 -5.23
CA ALA A 335 1.97 20.64 -4.41
C ALA A 335 2.34 19.31 -5.04
N VAL A 336 3.65 19.01 -5.17
CA VAL A 336 4.17 17.81 -5.85
C VAL A 336 5.28 17.15 -5.01
N PRO A 337 5.61 15.85 -5.24
CA PRO A 337 6.60 15.14 -4.44
C PRO A 337 8.02 15.68 -4.54
N SER A 338 8.42 16.24 -5.67
CA SER A 338 9.82 16.58 -5.91
C SER A 338 10.01 17.80 -6.83
N HIS A 339 11.14 18.49 -6.69
CA HIS A 339 11.53 19.59 -7.58
C HIS A 339 11.76 19.14 -9.03
N LYS A 340 12.08 17.88 -9.29
CA LYS A 340 12.20 17.34 -10.64
C LYS A 340 10.85 17.40 -11.35
N LEU A 341 9.79 16.92 -10.68
CA LEU A 341 8.42 16.99 -11.19
C LEU A 341 7.94 18.44 -11.28
N SER A 342 8.31 19.31 -10.33
CA SER A 342 7.98 20.75 -10.42
C SER A 342 8.46 21.38 -11.71
N ARG A 343 9.70 21.08 -12.17
CA ARG A 343 10.26 21.65 -13.41
C ARG A 343 9.55 21.14 -14.66
N GLU A 344 9.16 19.87 -14.69
CA GLU A 344 8.38 19.29 -15.78
C GLU A 344 7.00 19.94 -15.85
N LEU A 345 6.33 20.02 -14.70
CA LEU A 345 5.00 20.60 -14.59
C LEU A 345 5.00 22.08 -14.95
N LEU A 346 6.02 22.84 -14.53
CA LEU A 346 6.17 24.26 -14.89
C LEU A 346 6.12 24.46 -16.40
N LYS A 347 6.91 23.69 -17.17
CA LYS A 347 6.93 23.76 -18.62
C LYS A 347 5.55 23.49 -19.23
N ARG A 348 4.85 22.48 -18.71
CA ARG A 348 3.51 22.11 -19.20
C ARG A 348 2.48 23.20 -18.93
N VAL A 349 2.53 23.83 -17.74
CA VAL A 349 1.64 24.93 -17.35
C VAL A 349 1.94 26.19 -18.18
N GLN A 350 3.21 26.54 -18.36
CA GLN A 350 3.61 27.69 -19.18
C GLN A 350 3.22 27.50 -20.65
N ASN A 351 3.27 26.28 -21.18
CA ASN A 351 2.81 25.98 -22.55
C ASN A 351 1.29 26.19 -22.74
N LYS A 352 0.50 26.28 -21.65
CA LYS A 352 -0.91 26.72 -21.69
C LYS A 352 -1.06 28.25 -21.63
N GLY A 353 0.03 29.03 -21.67
CA GLY A 353 0.01 30.49 -21.61
C GLY A 353 -0.22 31.04 -20.19
N LEU A 354 -0.10 30.23 -19.16
CA LEU A 354 -0.31 30.67 -17.78
C LEU A 354 1.02 31.12 -17.14
N ASN A 355 0.94 32.21 -16.34
CA ASN A 355 2.07 32.68 -15.55
C ASN A 355 2.26 31.79 -14.32
N ALA A 356 3.33 30.98 -14.34
CA ALA A 356 3.62 29.98 -13.32
C ALA A 356 5.08 30.04 -12.86
N GLU A 357 5.31 29.77 -11.57
CA GLU A 357 6.62 29.73 -10.93
C GLU A 357 6.77 28.57 -9.95
N ILE A 358 8.02 28.14 -9.74
CA ILE A 358 8.36 27.14 -8.71
C ILE A 358 8.82 27.87 -7.44
N TYR A 359 8.28 27.45 -6.31
CA TYR A 359 8.76 27.87 -5.01
C TYR A 359 9.97 27.05 -4.59
N PHE A 360 11.09 27.73 -4.38
CA PHE A 360 12.32 27.12 -3.83
C PHE A 360 12.51 27.55 -2.37
N GLY A 361 12.71 26.59 -1.49
CA GLY A 361 13.05 26.83 -0.09
C GLY A 361 14.45 27.45 0.08
N PRO A 362 14.76 28.01 1.27
CA PRO A 362 16.03 28.72 1.50
C PRO A 362 17.30 27.89 1.26
N ALA A 363 17.25 26.59 1.51
CA ALA A 363 18.37 25.66 1.36
C ALA A 363 18.46 24.98 -0.02
N GLN A 364 17.61 25.38 -0.97
CA GLN A 364 17.66 24.85 -2.34
C GLN A 364 18.67 25.63 -3.18
N PRO A 365 19.29 25.00 -4.20
CA PRO A 365 20.10 25.72 -5.17
C PRO A 365 19.30 26.84 -5.86
N ASP A 366 19.92 27.99 -6.05
CA ASP A 366 19.33 29.11 -6.78
C ASP A 366 19.30 28.79 -8.28
N PRO A 367 18.13 28.75 -8.95
CA PRO A 367 18.05 28.46 -10.39
C PRO A 367 18.83 29.43 -11.28
N GLU A 368 19.02 30.69 -10.86
CA GLU A 368 19.79 31.71 -11.60
C GLU A 368 21.28 31.68 -11.28
N GLN A 369 21.66 31.16 -10.10
CA GLN A 369 23.04 31.04 -9.62
C GLN A 369 23.23 29.67 -8.98
N PRO A 370 23.33 28.58 -9.79
CA PRO A 370 23.32 27.19 -9.30
C PRO A 370 24.42 26.84 -8.29
N GLU A 371 25.50 27.62 -8.26
CA GLU A 371 26.60 27.50 -7.29
C GLU A 371 26.24 28.08 -5.91
N LYS A 372 25.10 28.77 -5.78
CA LYS A 372 24.65 29.38 -4.54
C LYS A 372 23.29 28.77 -4.13
N LEU A 373 23.00 28.84 -2.83
CA LEU A 373 21.67 28.50 -2.33
C LEU A 373 20.73 29.72 -2.41
N MET A 374 19.45 29.46 -2.47
CA MET A 374 18.42 30.50 -2.49
C MET A 374 18.61 31.54 -1.40
N CYS A 375 18.92 31.13 -0.18
CA CYS A 375 19.35 31.99 0.91
C CYS A 375 20.85 31.80 1.17
N TRP A 376 21.66 32.84 0.94
CA TRP A 376 23.09 32.77 1.15
C TRP A 376 23.49 32.63 2.64
N ARG A 377 22.54 32.85 3.56
CA ARG A 377 22.66 32.63 4.99
C ARG A 377 21.66 31.58 5.48
N HIS A 378 21.46 30.51 4.72
CA HIS A 378 20.42 29.52 4.97
C HIS A 378 20.53 28.86 6.36
N GLU A 379 21.73 28.62 6.88
CA GLU A 379 21.93 28.07 8.22
C GLU A 379 21.44 29.05 9.31
N ASP A 380 21.75 30.32 9.18
CA ASP A 380 21.29 31.35 10.09
C ASP A 380 19.78 31.49 9.98
N TYR A 381 19.27 31.51 8.75
CA TYR A 381 17.84 31.58 8.50
C TYR A 381 17.09 30.40 9.16
N ALA A 382 17.61 29.19 9.07
CA ALA A 382 17.01 28.01 9.70
C ALA A 382 16.92 28.17 11.24
N VAL A 383 17.96 28.69 11.89
CA VAL A 383 17.96 28.95 13.34
C VAL A 383 16.93 30.01 13.72
N PHE A 384 16.87 31.14 13.00
CA PHE A 384 15.88 32.20 13.30
C PHE A 384 14.45 31.78 12.92
N GLN A 385 14.29 31.00 11.88
CA GLN A 385 12.99 30.49 11.46
C GLN A 385 12.38 29.55 12.51
N SER A 386 13.19 28.72 13.18
CA SER A 386 12.73 27.82 14.24
C SER A 386 12.07 28.57 15.42
N THR A 387 12.37 29.85 15.59
CA THR A 387 11.81 30.74 16.63
C THR A 387 10.84 31.77 16.08
N GLY A 388 10.41 31.63 14.82
CA GLY A 388 9.50 32.56 14.16
C GLY A 388 10.12 33.90 13.74
N GLN A 389 11.45 34.08 13.88
CA GLN A 389 12.15 35.35 13.62
C GLN A 389 12.88 35.41 12.28
N GLY A 390 12.70 34.44 11.37
CA GLY A 390 13.35 34.42 10.07
C GLY A 390 13.19 35.69 9.25
N ASN A 391 12.04 36.36 9.36
CA ASN A 391 11.78 37.63 8.68
C ASN A 391 12.61 38.80 9.19
N LYS A 392 12.88 38.84 10.49
CA LYS A 392 13.74 39.90 11.08
C LYS A 392 15.19 39.74 10.62
N LEU A 393 15.66 38.49 10.55
CA LEU A 393 16.97 38.22 9.92
C LEU A 393 17.02 38.70 8.47
N CYS A 394 15.98 38.44 7.67
CA CYS A 394 15.97 38.88 6.27
C CYS A 394 16.00 40.41 6.11
N LYS A 395 15.30 41.16 6.97
CA LYS A 395 15.31 42.63 6.96
C LYS A 395 16.72 43.21 7.25
N ALA A 396 17.39 42.59 8.21
CA ALA A 396 18.75 42.99 8.61
C ALA A 396 19.87 42.33 7.79
N CYS A 397 19.57 41.55 6.77
CA CYS A 397 20.54 40.79 5.99
C CYS A 397 21.16 41.68 4.89
N PRO A 398 22.50 41.81 4.82
CA PRO A 398 23.16 42.61 3.80
C PRO A 398 23.05 42.04 2.37
N PHE A 399 22.51 40.84 2.22
CA PHE A 399 22.31 40.16 0.95
C PHE A 399 20.82 40.11 0.54
N SER A 400 19.93 40.78 1.24
CA SER A 400 18.46 40.68 1.04
C SER A 400 18.02 41.08 -0.36
N ASP A 401 18.71 42.05 -0.99
CA ASP A 401 18.46 42.56 -2.35
C ASP A 401 18.95 41.62 -3.46
N ARG A 402 19.93 40.74 -3.17
CA ARG A 402 20.58 39.86 -4.16
C ARG A 402 20.27 38.38 -3.97
N CYS A 403 19.67 38.00 -2.86
CA CYS A 403 19.42 36.62 -2.51
C CYS A 403 18.18 36.10 -3.28
N GLY A 404 18.29 34.90 -3.88
CA GLY A 404 17.26 34.26 -4.67
C GLY A 404 15.95 34.08 -3.90
N TYR A 405 16.04 33.80 -2.60
CA TYR A 405 14.86 33.63 -1.74
C TYR A 405 14.02 34.91 -1.62
N GLN A 406 14.67 36.09 -1.59
CA GLN A 406 13.93 37.36 -1.57
C GLN A 406 13.45 37.77 -2.97
N ARG A 407 14.21 37.45 -4.04
CA ARG A 407 13.78 37.73 -5.43
C ARG A 407 12.45 37.08 -5.76
N GLN A 408 12.21 35.83 -5.28
CA GLN A 408 10.92 35.17 -5.48
C GLN A 408 9.72 35.98 -4.96
N ARG A 409 9.88 36.86 -3.98
CA ARG A 409 8.80 37.68 -3.43
C ARG A 409 8.32 38.78 -4.39
N LEU A 410 9.11 39.09 -5.41
CA LEU A 410 8.78 40.08 -6.44
C LEU A 410 7.99 39.44 -7.59
N LEU A 411 7.97 38.11 -7.68
CA LEU A 411 7.23 37.38 -8.70
C LEU A 411 5.74 37.44 -8.42
N LYS A 412 4.97 37.78 -9.46
CA LYS A 412 3.49 37.88 -9.40
C LYS A 412 2.87 36.78 -10.25
N SER A 413 3.02 35.54 -9.83
CA SER A 413 2.54 34.42 -10.60
C SER A 413 1.17 33.93 -10.09
N GLN A 414 0.32 33.54 -11.02
CA GLN A 414 -1.03 33.05 -10.75
C GLN A 414 -1.02 31.57 -10.35
N VAL A 415 -0.01 30.83 -10.80
CA VAL A 415 0.18 29.42 -10.46
C VAL A 415 1.52 29.25 -9.78
N TRP A 416 1.51 28.67 -8.59
CA TRP A 416 2.72 28.31 -7.85
C TRP A 416 2.85 26.81 -7.76
N ILE A 417 4.05 26.29 -7.97
CA ILE A 417 4.36 24.86 -7.85
C ILE A 417 5.35 24.71 -6.71
N ALA A 418 5.04 23.84 -5.74
CA ALA A 418 5.88 23.65 -4.55
C ALA A 418 6.03 22.18 -4.20
N ALA A 419 7.09 21.83 -3.48
CA ALA A 419 7.24 20.50 -2.93
C ALA A 419 6.24 20.27 -1.77
N HIS A 420 5.78 19.00 -1.55
CA HIS A 420 4.78 18.65 -0.53
C HIS A 420 5.11 19.17 0.87
N ASN A 421 6.39 19.23 1.26
CA ASN A 421 6.76 19.71 2.59
C ASN A 421 6.35 21.17 2.86
N VAL A 422 6.08 21.94 1.82
CA VAL A 422 5.69 23.36 1.94
C VAL A 422 4.31 23.49 2.59
N ILE A 423 3.35 22.63 2.23
CA ILE A 423 1.97 22.72 2.75
C ILE A 423 1.85 22.35 4.24
N TYR A 424 2.84 21.70 4.81
CA TYR A 424 2.90 21.35 6.24
C TYR A 424 3.53 22.42 7.14
N ASN A 425 3.95 23.51 6.54
CA ASN A 425 4.57 24.60 7.28
C ASN A 425 3.81 25.88 6.99
N ARG A 426 4.05 26.91 7.81
CA ARG A 426 3.51 28.23 7.54
C ARG A 426 3.86 28.66 6.12
N ARG A 427 2.90 29.19 5.38
CA ARG A 427 3.06 29.62 4.00
C ARG A 427 4.26 30.59 3.87
N GLY A 428 5.19 30.26 3.00
CA GLY A 428 6.32 31.13 2.70
C GLY A 428 5.83 32.44 2.06
N ARG A 429 6.44 33.55 2.45
CA ARG A 429 6.04 34.89 1.93
C ARG A 429 6.02 35.02 0.40
N PRO A 430 6.90 34.36 -0.37
CA PRO A 430 6.82 34.42 -1.84
C PRO A 430 5.50 33.91 -2.41
N ILE A 431 4.90 32.90 -1.79
CA ILE A 431 3.63 32.33 -2.25
C ILE A 431 2.49 33.27 -1.83
N PRO A 432 1.65 33.79 -2.78
CA PRO A 432 0.46 34.56 -2.44
C PRO A 432 -0.56 33.76 -1.62
N PRO A 433 -1.63 34.39 -1.09
CA PRO A 433 -2.75 33.65 -0.54
C PRO A 433 -3.30 32.66 -1.59
N VAL A 434 -3.71 31.49 -1.12
CA VAL A 434 -4.10 30.37 -1.98
C VAL A 434 -5.62 30.29 -2.05
N ASP A 435 -6.18 30.40 -3.27
CA ASP A 435 -7.60 30.17 -3.53
C ASP A 435 -7.91 28.72 -3.85
N PHE A 436 -6.96 27.99 -4.44
CA PHE A 436 -7.11 26.58 -4.78
C PHE A 436 -5.80 25.82 -4.50
N LEU A 437 -5.90 24.73 -3.76
CA LEU A 437 -4.78 23.82 -3.48
C LEU A 437 -4.99 22.52 -4.24
N ILE A 438 -4.02 22.15 -5.05
CA ILE A 438 -3.97 20.87 -5.76
C ILE A 438 -2.78 20.10 -5.27
N ILE A 439 -2.98 18.86 -4.84
CA ILE A 439 -1.92 17.97 -4.34
C ILE A 439 -1.83 16.78 -5.29
N ASP A 440 -0.73 16.70 -6.02
CA ASP A 440 -0.44 15.61 -6.95
C ASP A 440 0.43 14.58 -6.26
N GLU A 441 -0.01 13.35 -6.22
CA GLU A 441 0.46 12.24 -5.41
C GLU A 441 0.23 12.42 -3.89
N GLY A 442 0.34 11.31 -3.10
CA GLY A 442 0.06 11.32 -1.67
C GLY A 442 1.09 12.10 -0.85
N PRO A 443 0.68 13.13 -0.11
CA PRO A 443 1.61 13.99 0.63
C PRO A 443 2.00 13.45 2.01
N VAL A 444 1.48 12.30 2.45
CA VAL A 444 1.58 11.78 3.84
C VAL A 444 3.03 11.72 4.33
N ALA A 445 3.92 11.16 3.53
CA ALA A 445 5.33 11.00 3.89
C ALA A 445 6.04 12.33 4.20
N ALA A 446 5.70 13.40 3.47
CA ALA A 446 6.28 14.72 3.67
C ALA A 446 5.84 15.38 4.99
N GLY A 447 4.71 14.96 5.54
CA GLY A 447 4.20 15.44 6.82
C GLY A 447 4.93 14.85 8.03
N PHE A 448 5.53 13.66 7.92
CA PHE A 448 6.28 13.07 9.03
C PHE A 448 7.62 13.79 9.27
N GLY A 449 8.32 14.16 8.22
CA GLY A 449 9.69 14.65 8.35
C GLY A 449 10.64 13.62 9.00
N ASP A 450 11.83 14.07 9.40
CA ASP A 450 12.79 13.22 10.11
C ASP A 450 12.36 12.96 11.56
N ALA A 451 12.69 11.77 12.06
CA ALA A 451 12.52 11.46 13.48
C ALA A 451 13.32 12.45 14.32
N LYS A 452 12.69 13.01 15.35
CA LYS A 452 13.36 13.84 16.34
C LYS A 452 14.06 12.94 17.36
N VAL A 453 15.24 13.34 17.78
CA VAL A 453 16.05 12.63 18.76
C VAL A 453 16.50 13.59 19.84
N LEU A 454 16.34 13.22 21.10
CA LEU A 454 16.84 13.93 22.25
C LEU A 454 17.77 13.02 23.05
N GLU A 455 19.06 13.37 23.08
CA GLU A 455 20.06 12.59 23.81
C GLU A 455 19.95 12.82 25.32
N LEU A 456 19.98 11.74 26.09
CA LEU A 456 19.82 11.75 27.53
C LEU A 456 21.06 11.31 28.30
N LYS A 457 22.13 10.86 27.58
CA LYS A 457 23.32 10.23 28.16
C LYS A 457 23.95 11.05 29.31
N HIS A 458 24.20 12.32 29.07
CA HIS A 458 24.92 13.22 30.02
C HIS A 458 23.96 14.09 30.87
N ARG A 459 22.67 13.93 30.71
CA ARG A 459 21.68 14.75 31.39
C ARG A 459 21.31 14.15 32.74
N GLN A 460 21.26 15.05 33.76
CA GLN A 460 20.92 14.72 35.14
C GLN A 460 19.75 15.55 35.68
N ASP A 461 19.11 16.37 34.85
CA ASP A 461 17.95 17.13 35.21
C ASP A 461 16.73 16.27 35.56
N GLU A 462 15.69 16.88 36.10
CA GLU A 462 14.47 16.19 36.56
C GLU A 462 13.75 15.51 35.40
N PHE A 463 13.75 16.12 34.19
CA PHE A 463 13.15 15.55 32.99
C PHE A 463 13.89 14.27 32.57
N ALA A 464 15.21 14.35 32.39
CA ALA A 464 16.01 13.22 32.00
C ALA A 464 15.90 12.05 32.98
N ARG A 465 15.83 12.35 34.30
CA ARG A 465 15.61 11.32 35.32
C ARG A 465 14.23 10.67 35.22
N ALA A 466 13.20 11.44 34.90
CA ALA A 466 11.85 10.90 34.72
C ALA A 466 11.79 9.99 33.45
N VAL A 467 12.34 10.45 32.31
CA VAL A 467 12.33 9.68 31.05
C VAL A 467 13.15 8.39 31.17
N LYS A 468 14.31 8.41 31.84
CA LYS A 468 15.15 7.22 32.03
C LYS A 468 14.49 6.10 32.87
N ARG A 469 13.37 6.38 33.52
CA ARG A 469 12.57 5.37 34.27
C ARG A 469 11.53 4.69 33.41
N LEU A 470 11.30 5.16 32.20
CA LEU A 470 10.31 4.61 31.31
C LEU A 470 10.84 3.32 30.64
N PRO A 471 9.94 2.43 30.21
CA PRO A 471 10.34 1.21 29.52
C PRO A 471 11.07 1.51 28.20
N VAL A 472 12.15 0.80 27.95
CA VAL A 472 12.92 0.93 26.69
C VAL A 472 12.21 0.19 25.58
N GLY A 473 12.00 0.88 24.44
CA GLY A 473 11.40 0.29 23.25
C GLY A 473 9.87 0.22 23.24
N GLU A 474 9.23 0.44 24.38
CA GLU A 474 7.78 0.41 24.53
C GLU A 474 7.11 1.74 24.18
N ALA A 475 5.83 1.70 23.83
CA ALA A 475 5.00 2.89 23.64
C ALA A 475 4.74 3.60 24.98
N PHE A 476 4.79 4.92 24.95
CA PHE A 476 4.44 5.70 26.13
C PHE A 476 2.92 5.74 26.30
N ASN A 477 2.49 5.71 27.56
CA ASN A 477 1.08 5.80 27.93
C ASN A 477 0.79 7.10 28.71
N ARG A 478 -0.49 7.38 28.97
CA ARG A 478 -0.90 8.59 29.69
C ARG A 478 -0.37 8.68 31.12
N LYS A 479 -0.06 7.57 31.79
CA LYS A 479 0.51 7.57 33.14
C LYS A 479 1.97 8.03 33.10
N ASP A 480 2.71 7.61 32.08
CA ASP A 480 4.10 8.02 31.87
C ASP A 480 4.21 9.54 31.66
N LEU A 481 3.24 10.13 30.93
CA LEU A 481 3.17 11.58 30.76
C LEU A 481 3.01 12.36 32.07
N LYS A 482 2.16 11.90 32.99
CA LYS A 482 1.95 12.57 34.27
C LYS A 482 3.23 12.66 35.08
N LEU A 483 4.16 11.68 34.90
CA LEU A 483 5.48 11.72 35.57
C LEU A 483 6.39 12.81 35.01
N MET A 484 6.20 13.17 33.76
CA MET A 484 7.05 14.14 33.03
C MET A 484 6.46 15.56 33.01
N ASP A 485 5.15 15.69 33.15
CA ASP A 485 4.40 16.93 32.86
C ASP A 485 4.92 18.15 33.60
N SER A 486 5.10 18.07 34.93
CA SER A 486 5.55 19.21 35.74
C SER A 486 6.99 19.65 35.40
N ALA A 487 7.87 18.73 35.06
CA ALA A 487 9.25 19.05 34.72
C ALA A 487 9.32 19.69 33.33
N LEU A 488 8.58 19.15 32.36
CA LEU A 488 8.47 19.69 31.00
C LEU A 488 7.83 21.09 30.99
N GLN A 489 6.77 21.31 31.77
CA GLN A 489 6.08 22.61 31.85
C GLN A 489 7.00 23.70 32.39
N ARG A 490 7.76 23.40 33.42
CA ARG A 490 8.77 24.34 33.95
C ARG A 490 9.82 24.68 32.91
N LEU A 491 10.34 23.68 32.21
CA LEU A 491 11.35 23.85 31.17
C LEU A 491 10.81 24.66 29.99
N ALA A 492 9.65 24.33 29.48
CA ALA A 492 8.99 25.04 28.38
C ALA A 492 8.77 26.53 28.72
N ASN A 493 8.34 26.83 29.93
CA ASN A 493 8.14 28.23 30.39
C ASN A 493 9.47 29.00 30.47
N GLN A 494 10.54 28.37 30.92
CA GLN A 494 11.87 28.98 30.94
C GLN A 494 12.40 29.29 29.54
N VAL A 495 12.22 28.36 28.61
CA VAL A 495 12.64 28.53 27.20
C VAL A 495 11.85 29.63 26.51
N ARG A 496 10.50 29.66 26.69
CA ARG A 496 9.65 30.73 26.13
C ARG A 496 10.07 32.12 26.65
N LYS A 497 10.32 32.27 27.92
CA LYS A 497 10.84 33.51 28.49
C LYS A 497 12.23 33.89 27.95
N GLY A 498 13.10 32.92 27.68
CA GLY A 498 14.41 33.13 27.09
C GLY A 498 14.32 33.59 25.65
N ILE A 499 13.45 32.95 24.85
CA ILE A 499 13.24 33.29 23.42
C ILE A 499 12.60 34.69 23.29
N GLN A 500 11.65 35.04 24.13
CA GLN A 500 11.00 36.37 24.11
C GLN A 500 11.98 37.53 24.36
N LYS A 501 13.09 37.28 25.04
CA LYS A 501 14.15 38.27 25.28
C LYS A 501 15.07 38.49 24.10
N ILE A 502 15.04 37.60 23.08
CA ILE A 502 15.86 37.74 21.86
C ILE A 502 15.08 38.60 20.87
N HIS A 503 15.21 39.91 20.98
CA HIS A 503 14.64 40.87 20.04
C HIS A 503 15.71 41.35 19.08
N LEU A 504 15.54 41.09 17.78
CA LEU A 504 16.23 41.80 16.73
C LEU A 504 15.41 43.05 16.36
N SER A 505 16.04 44.19 16.34
CA SER A 505 15.49 45.38 15.70
C SER A 505 15.42 45.23 14.20
N ASP A 506 14.65 46.04 13.50
CA ASP A 506 14.63 46.06 12.03
C ASP A 506 15.94 46.56 11.40
N GLU A 507 16.77 47.20 12.22
CA GLU A 507 18.13 47.75 11.85
C GLU A 507 19.27 47.00 12.58
N ALA A 508 19.03 45.73 12.97
CA ALA A 508 19.99 44.96 13.74
C ALA A 508 21.35 44.85 13.04
N SER A 509 22.43 45.14 13.75
CA SER A 509 23.79 44.99 13.26
C SER A 509 24.19 43.53 13.08
N VAL A 510 25.29 43.29 12.33
CA VAL A 510 25.85 41.93 12.15
C VAL A 510 26.25 41.29 13.47
N ASP A 511 26.70 42.11 14.44
CA ASP A 511 27.11 41.62 15.75
C ASP A 511 25.92 41.27 16.62
N GLU A 512 24.82 42.02 16.57
CA GLU A 512 23.56 41.68 17.24
C GLU A 512 22.97 40.38 16.69
N ILE A 513 22.96 40.20 15.35
CA ILE A 513 22.53 38.94 14.71
C ILE A 513 23.41 37.78 15.17
N SER A 514 24.74 37.96 15.20
CA SER A 514 25.70 36.95 15.63
C SER A 514 25.49 36.56 17.11
N SER A 515 25.26 37.56 17.96
CA SER A 515 24.96 37.36 19.40
C SER A 515 23.64 36.61 19.61
N ALA A 516 22.59 37.04 18.92
CA ALA A 516 21.27 36.37 18.96
C ALA A 516 21.37 34.92 18.46
N LYS A 517 22.13 34.68 17.37
CA LYS A 517 22.40 33.33 16.85
C LYS A 517 23.06 32.44 17.90
N LYS A 518 24.14 32.90 18.53
CA LYS A 518 24.86 32.16 19.58
C LYS A 518 23.92 31.81 20.74
N THR A 519 23.03 32.72 21.12
CA THR A 519 22.07 32.52 22.19
C THR A 519 21.02 31.48 21.79
N LEU A 520 20.49 31.54 20.57
CA LEU A 520 19.55 30.54 20.03
C LEU A 520 20.21 29.16 19.89
N GLN A 521 21.44 29.09 19.42
CA GLN A 521 22.18 27.84 19.31
C GLN A 521 22.45 27.19 20.66
N ARG A 522 22.86 27.97 21.70
CA ARG A 522 23.03 27.46 23.07
C ARG A 522 21.73 26.92 23.66
N ASN A 523 20.60 27.46 23.29
CA ASN A 523 19.30 27.03 23.75
C ASN A 523 18.61 26.01 22.84
N ARG A 524 19.25 25.54 21.77
CA ARG A 524 18.64 24.68 20.75
C ARG A 524 18.01 23.42 21.36
N GLU A 525 18.75 22.69 22.19
CA GLU A 525 18.22 21.51 22.89
C GLU A 525 17.01 21.83 23.75
N ARG A 526 17.03 22.98 24.47
CA ARG A 526 15.90 23.43 25.29
C ARG A 526 14.69 23.85 24.45
N ILE A 527 14.94 24.39 23.25
CA ILE A 527 13.87 24.71 22.29
C ILE A 527 13.21 23.42 21.79
N ASP A 528 14.01 22.42 21.44
CA ASP A 528 13.49 21.11 21.02
C ASP A 528 12.70 20.43 22.15
N GLU A 529 13.10 20.60 23.39
CA GLU A 529 12.37 20.15 24.59
C GLU A 529 11.05 20.89 24.80
N ALA A 530 11.03 22.20 24.57
CA ALA A 530 9.80 22.98 24.67
C ALA A 530 8.80 22.61 23.57
N LEU A 531 9.28 22.39 22.36
CA LEU A 531 8.48 21.89 21.26
C LEU A 531 7.95 20.48 21.53
N PHE A 532 8.77 19.63 22.13
CA PHE A 532 8.36 18.30 22.57
C PHE A 532 7.24 18.36 23.63
N TYR A 533 7.35 19.27 24.60
CA TYR A 533 6.31 19.46 25.59
C TYR A 533 4.98 19.92 24.97
N ASP A 534 5.05 20.90 24.05
CA ASP A 534 3.86 21.38 23.36
C ASP A 534 3.21 20.25 22.51
N GLU A 535 4.02 19.41 21.88
CA GLU A 535 3.54 18.25 21.13
C GLU A 535 2.80 17.25 22.03
N ILE A 536 3.40 16.88 23.16
CA ILE A 536 2.77 15.97 24.13
C ILE A 536 1.47 16.56 24.67
N ARG A 537 1.47 17.82 25.02
CA ARG A 537 0.30 18.50 25.60
C ARG A 537 -0.87 18.55 24.62
N LEU A 538 -0.57 18.79 23.35
CA LEU A 538 -1.58 18.94 22.30
C LEU A 538 -2.07 17.60 21.75
N HIS A 539 -1.19 16.61 21.64
CA HIS A 539 -1.44 15.42 20.86
C HIS A 539 -1.27 14.10 21.64
N GLY A 540 -0.80 14.17 22.89
CA GLY A 540 -0.54 12.99 23.71
C GLY A 540 0.83 12.32 23.40
N PRO A 541 1.11 11.13 23.99
CA PRO A 541 2.42 10.49 23.96
C PRO A 541 2.68 9.64 22.71
N TYR A 542 1.91 9.83 21.68
CA TYR A 542 1.88 8.93 20.55
C TYR A 542 3.09 9.11 19.60
N GLY A 543 3.62 8.00 19.13
CA GLY A 543 4.79 8.00 18.24
C GLY A 543 6.14 8.21 18.92
N MET A 544 6.23 7.93 20.24
CA MET A 544 7.42 8.16 21.07
C MET A 544 7.98 6.85 21.62
N ARG A 545 9.31 6.74 21.67
CA ARG A 545 10.03 5.59 22.27
C ARG A 545 11.29 6.07 22.98
N LEU A 546 11.56 5.50 24.17
CA LEU A 546 12.89 5.53 24.75
C LEU A 546 13.73 4.43 24.09
N VAL A 547 14.86 4.79 23.51
CA VAL A 547 15.78 3.88 22.85
C VAL A 547 17.10 3.90 23.61
N ASN A 548 17.70 2.74 23.85
CA ASN A 548 19.01 2.63 24.43
C ASN A 548 20.00 2.10 23.38
N ASN A 549 21.12 2.79 23.24
CA ASN A 549 22.20 2.36 22.37
C ASN A 549 23.46 2.24 23.23
N ASP A 550 24.17 1.13 23.11
CA ASP A 550 25.35 0.84 23.94
C ASP A 550 26.45 1.90 23.82
N GLU A 551 26.59 2.52 22.67
CA GLU A 551 27.58 3.59 22.43
C GLU A 551 27.04 5.00 22.77
N ALA A 552 25.84 5.32 22.30
CA ALA A 552 25.23 6.65 22.47
C ALA A 552 24.50 6.83 23.82
N GLY A 553 24.20 5.74 24.54
CA GLY A 553 23.38 5.74 25.74
C GLY A 553 21.89 5.94 25.45
N PRO A 554 21.07 6.23 26.47
CA PRO A 554 19.63 6.41 26.29
C PRO A 554 19.32 7.72 25.56
N PHE A 555 18.39 7.63 24.61
CA PHE A 555 17.83 8.78 23.93
C PHE A 555 16.33 8.61 23.69
N LEU A 556 15.61 9.71 23.62
CA LEU A 556 14.20 9.75 23.29
C LEU A 556 14.06 9.97 21.78
N ARG A 557 13.33 9.11 21.10
CA ARG A 557 12.98 9.24 19.70
C ARG A 557 11.48 9.45 19.56
N TRP A 558 11.07 10.41 18.73
CA TRP A 558 9.66 10.56 18.39
C TRP A 558 9.44 10.96 16.94
N HIS A 559 8.30 10.57 16.40
CA HIS A 559 7.80 11.02 15.12
C HIS A 559 6.66 11.99 15.34
N ARG A 560 6.59 12.98 14.49
CA ARG A 560 5.50 13.94 14.45
C ARG A 560 4.88 13.94 13.08
N GLN A 561 3.59 13.70 13.00
CA GLN A 561 2.83 13.95 11.78
C GLN A 561 2.29 15.39 11.84
N LYS A 562 2.81 16.24 11.00
CA LYS A 562 2.24 17.55 10.75
C LYS A 562 0.97 17.41 9.94
N ARG A 563 0.00 18.24 10.21
CA ARG A 563 -1.17 18.43 9.37
C ARG A 563 -0.92 19.55 8.37
N ILE A 564 -1.73 19.59 7.30
CA ILE A 564 -1.68 20.71 6.36
C ILE A 564 -1.94 21.99 7.14
N HIS A 565 -1.06 23.00 6.97
CA HIS A 565 -1.11 24.23 7.74
C HIS A 565 -2.33 25.06 7.36
N ALA A 566 -2.93 25.76 8.35
CA ALA A 566 -4.13 26.57 8.17
C ALA A 566 -4.00 27.69 7.10
N ASP A 567 -2.78 28.14 6.79
CA ASP A 567 -2.53 29.09 5.67
C ASP A 567 -2.91 28.51 4.29
N PHE A 568 -3.15 27.19 4.21
CA PHE A 568 -3.56 26.46 2.99
C PHE A 568 -5.00 25.93 3.10
N ASP A 569 -5.80 26.47 4.01
CA ASP A 569 -7.21 26.12 4.14
C ASP A 569 -8.03 26.75 3.00
N ALA A 570 -7.99 26.07 1.86
CA ALA A 570 -8.64 26.45 0.61
C ALA A 570 -9.32 25.22 -0.02
N PRO A 571 -10.20 25.39 -1.01
CA PRO A 571 -10.66 24.28 -1.84
C PRO A 571 -9.51 23.39 -2.28
N MET A 572 -9.59 22.08 -1.93
CA MET A 572 -8.48 21.15 -2.05
C MET A 572 -8.84 19.97 -2.94
N LEU A 573 -7.95 19.67 -3.89
CA LEU A 573 -8.01 18.47 -4.71
C LEU A 573 -6.77 17.61 -4.48
N ILE A 574 -6.96 16.35 -4.12
CA ILE A 574 -5.87 15.37 -3.93
C ILE A 574 -5.96 14.33 -5.03
N LEU A 575 -4.87 14.11 -5.74
CA LEU A 575 -4.75 13.13 -6.81
C LEU A 575 -3.71 12.08 -6.43
N ASP A 576 -4.11 10.83 -6.29
CA ASP A 576 -3.16 9.75 -6.01
C ASP A 576 -3.59 8.45 -6.70
N ALA A 577 -2.69 7.49 -6.82
CA ALA A 577 -2.99 6.16 -7.33
C ALA A 577 -3.25 5.15 -6.20
N THR A 578 -2.83 5.46 -4.99
CA THR A 578 -2.81 4.55 -3.85
C THR A 578 -3.32 5.22 -2.57
N LEU A 579 -4.25 6.14 -2.73
CA LEU A 579 -4.81 6.91 -1.62
C LEU A 579 -5.49 5.99 -0.60
N GLN A 580 -5.12 6.16 0.66
CA GLN A 580 -5.80 5.54 1.78
C GLN A 580 -6.67 6.60 2.47
N GLN A 581 -7.99 6.42 2.43
CA GLN A 581 -8.95 7.42 2.93
C GLN A 581 -8.68 7.78 4.40
N ASP A 582 -8.53 6.77 5.27
CA ASP A 582 -8.32 6.99 6.70
C ASP A 582 -7.03 7.74 7.01
N VAL A 583 -5.94 7.42 6.29
CA VAL A 583 -4.67 8.13 6.40
C VAL A 583 -4.81 9.58 5.93
N THR A 584 -5.49 9.79 4.81
CA THR A 584 -5.68 11.11 4.21
C THR A 584 -6.52 12.02 5.09
N ARG A 585 -7.58 11.51 5.71
CA ARG A 585 -8.39 12.25 6.68
C ARG A 585 -7.54 12.88 7.77
N HIS A 586 -6.63 12.12 8.36
CA HIS A 586 -5.81 12.58 9.49
C HIS A 586 -4.77 13.65 9.14
N ILE A 587 -4.39 13.81 7.87
CA ILE A 587 -3.48 14.89 7.46
C ILE A 587 -4.21 16.17 7.07
N ILE A 588 -5.46 16.05 6.66
CA ILE A 588 -6.29 17.19 6.24
C ILE A 588 -6.99 17.85 7.43
N ASP A 589 -7.35 17.07 8.44
CA ASP A 589 -8.04 17.58 9.63
C ASP A 589 -7.21 18.64 10.34
N ALA A 590 -7.73 19.85 10.39
CA ALA A 590 -7.13 20.93 11.15
C ALA A 590 -7.04 20.55 12.62
N GLU A 591 -6.02 21.06 13.33
CA GLU A 591 -5.81 20.82 14.78
C GLU A 591 -6.94 21.43 15.68
N GLN A 592 -7.81 22.21 15.09
CA GLN A 592 -9.00 22.75 15.74
C GLN A 592 -10.24 22.12 15.10
N PRO A 593 -11.30 21.94 15.88
CA PRO A 593 -12.59 21.57 15.33
C PRO A 593 -12.90 22.51 14.18
N PRO A 594 -13.48 21.98 13.07
CA PRO A 594 -13.85 22.84 11.96
C PRO A 594 -14.73 23.93 12.51
N VAL A 595 -14.25 25.14 12.33
CA VAL A 595 -14.94 26.33 12.73
C VAL A 595 -16.27 26.36 11.97
N GLY A 596 -17.38 25.99 12.64
CA GLY A 596 -18.70 25.98 12.01
C GLY A 596 -19.65 24.85 12.36
N TYR A 597 -19.27 23.94 13.22
CA TYR A 597 -20.26 23.05 13.84
C TYR A 597 -20.99 23.81 14.93
N ALA A 598 -22.33 23.85 14.83
CA ALA A 598 -23.19 24.30 15.92
C ALA A 598 -22.97 23.32 17.08
N GLY A 599 -22.09 23.66 18.00
CA GLY A 599 -21.98 22.95 19.26
C GLY A 599 -23.18 23.26 20.12
N THR A 600 -23.66 22.28 20.85
CA THR A 600 -24.68 22.51 21.88
C THR A 600 -24.00 23.17 23.09
N PRO A 601 -24.37 24.42 23.45
CA PRO A 601 -23.81 25.03 24.62
C PRO A 601 -24.32 24.27 25.85
N PHE A 602 -23.39 23.88 26.71
CA PHE A 602 -23.73 23.35 28.04
C PHE A 602 -22.98 24.14 29.12
N VAL A 603 -23.53 24.09 30.31
CA VAL A 603 -22.94 24.76 31.45
C VAL A 603 -22.25 23.70 32.30
N ASP A 604 -20.93 23.83 32.49
CA ASP A 604 -20.14 22.94 33.33
C ASP A 604 -20.55 23.03 34.80
N GLU A 605 -20.17 22.06 35.61
CA GLU A 605 -20.50 22.03 37.07
C GLU A 605 -19.97 23.26 37.85
N ASP A 606 -18.99 23.95 37.30
CA ASP A 606 -18.42 25.19 37.85
C ASP A 606 -19.14 26.48 37.38
N GLY A 607 -20.19 26.33 36.56
CA GLY A 607 -20.95 27.45 36.00
C GLY A 607 -20.32 28.09 34.77
N SER A 608 -19.22 27.55 34.24
CA SER A 608 -18.64 27.99 32.96
C SER A 608 -19.43 27.46 31.79
N MET A 609 -19.55 28.27 30.72
CA MET A 609 -20.25 27.87 29.51
C MET A 609 -19.25 27.25 28.51
N SER A 610 -19.38 25.99 28.30
CA SER A 610 -18.63 25.22 27.30
C SER A 610 -19.52 24.89 26.11
N ILE A 611 -18.93 24.62 24.95
CA ILE A 611 -19.64 24.20 23.76
C ILE A 611 -19.17 22.79 23.42
N ASP A 612 -20.09 21.84 23.55
CA ASP A 612 -19.86 20.48 23.08
C ASP A 612 -20.10 20.40 21.57
N TYR A 613 -19.07 20.02 20.82
CA TYR A 613 -19.14 19.94 19.38
C TYR A 613 -19.44 18.49 18.99
N GLU A 614 -20.64 18.24 18.55
CA GLU A 614 -20.92 17.01 17.81
C GLU A 614 -20.20 17.05 16.45
N TYR A 615 -19.17 16.23 16.32
CA TYR A 615 -18.52 16.00 15.03
C TYR A 615 -19.44 15.11 14.19
N PRO A 616 -19.81 15.48 12.96
CA PRO A 616 -20.50 14.56 12.10
C PRO A 616 -19.64 13.32 11.89
N ALA A 617 -20.29 12.18 11.93
CA ALA A 617 -19.64 10.87 11.80
C ALA A 617 -18.91 10.70 10.45
N ASP A 618 -19.19 11.56 9.44
CA ASP A 618 -18.55 11.47 8.12
C ASP A 618 -18.25 12.87 7.58
N PRO A 619 -17.00 13.22 7.56
CA PRO A 619 -16.85 14.59 7.54
C PRO A 619 -16.05 15.18 6.47
N ILE A 620 -15.17 15.35 6.27
CA ILE A 620 -14.29 16.49 5.97
C ILE A 620 -13.46 16.26 4.72
N VAL A 621 -13.26 15.03 4.38
CA VAL A 621 -12.80 14.66 3.04
C VAL A 621 -14.07 14.56 2.19
N GLY A 622 -14.30 15.51 1.31
CA GLY A 622 -15.37 15.45 0.33
C GLY A 622 -15.36 14.12 -0.44
N PRO A 623 -16.18 13.94 -1.44
CA PRO A 623 -16.30 12.67 -2.13
C PRO A 623 -14.93 12.15 -2.55
N VAL A 624 -14.69 10.86 -2.31
CA VAL A 624 -13.56 10.14 -2.87
C VAL A 624 -14.04 9.46 -4.14
N THR A 625 -13.42 9.81 -5.26
CA THR A 625 -13.70 9.17 -6.54
C THR A 625 -12.60 8.15 -6.84
N GLU A 626 -12.99 6.88 -6.94
CA GLU A 626 -12.08 5.80 -7.32
C GLU A 626 -12.28 5.46 -8.79
N VAL A 627 -11.19 5.45 -9.54
CA VAL A 627 -11.19 5.17 -10.98
C VAL A 627 -10.10 4.18 -11.32
N GLN A 628 -10.51 3.00 -11.77
CA GLN A 628 -9.63 1.95 -12.27
C GLN A 628 -9.92 1.68 -13.75
N ALA A 629 -8.88 1.49 -14.54
CA ALA A 629 -9.00 1.18 -15.96
C ALA A 629 -8.63 -0.26 -16.28
N GLU A 630 -9.26 -0.79 -17.30
CA GLU A 630 -8.84 -2.03 -17.92
C GLU A 630 -7.44 -1.89 -18.54
N THR A 631 -6.64 -2.93 -18.41
CA THR A 631 -5.28 -2.98 -18.97
C THR A 631 -5.06 -4.29 -19.73
N PRO A 632 -5.72 -4.49 -20.89
CA PRO A 632 -5.70 -5.76 -21.60
C PRO A 632 -4.33 -6.12 -22.19
N HIS A 633 -3.43 -5.15 -22.34
CA HIS A 633 -2.13 -5.32 -22.99
C HIS A 633 -0.96 -5.38 -22.00
N ILE A 634 -1.22 -5.75 -20.76
CA ILE A 634 -0.21 -6.08 -19.76
C ILE A 634 -0.24 -7.58 -19.45
N SER A 635 0.93 -8.19 -19.31
CA SER A 635 1.07 -9.54 -18.79
C SER A 635 1.96 -9.53 -17.56
N VAL A 636 1.44 -9.99 -16.42
CA VAL A 636 2.14 -9.97 -15.13
C VAL A 636 2.54 -11.40 -14.76
N ARG A 637 3.85 -11.61 -14.57
CA ARG A 637 4.44 -12.83 -14.01
C ARG A 637 4.88 -12.55 -12.59
N GLN A 638 4.36 -13.29 -11.60
CA GLN A 638 4.80 -13.24 -10.21
C GLN A 638 5.81 -14.34 -9.95
N VAL A 639 7.04 -13.97 -9.65
CA VAL A 639 8.09 -14.90 -9.22
C VAL A 639 8.19 -14.85 -7.70
N LEU A 640 7.85 -15.97 -7.04
CA LEU A 640 7.75 -16.05 -5.59
C LEU A 640 9.13 -16.08 -4.93
N PHE A 641 9.60 -14.91 -4.54
CA PHE A 641 10.86 -14.69 -3.81
C PHE A 641 10.64 -13.68 -2.68
N SER A 642 11.21 -13.90 -1.51
CA SER A 642 10.94 -12.99 -0.37
C SER A 642 11.36 -11.54 -0.64
N GLY A 643 12.40 -11.32 -1.43
CA GLY A 643 12.84 -9.99 -1.89
C GLY A 643 13.22 -8.99 -0.81
N ALA A 644 13.37 -9.45 0.45
CA ALA A 644 13.80 -8.59 1.55
C ALA A 644 15.24 -8.09 1.32
N ALA A 645 15.54 -6.86 1.77
CA ALA A 645 16.87 -6.25 1.60
C ALA A 645 18.01 -7.10 2.17
N SER A 646 17.75 -7.84 3.26
CA SER A 646 18.70 -8.79 3.86
C SER A 646 19.14 -9.92 2.92
N LYS A 647 18.32 -10.23 1.90
CA LYS A 647 18.68 -11.24 0.88
C LYS A 647 19.77 -10.78 -0.09
N PHE A 648 20.11 -9.51 -0.07
CA PHE A 648 21.13 -8.86 -0.91
C PHE A 648 22.28 -8.28 -0.09
N ALA A 649 22.48 -8.75 1.14
CA ALA A 649 23.60 -8.37 2.00
C ALA A 649 24.97 -8.74 1.39
N ASP A 650 26.07 -8.21 1.94
CA ASP A 650 27.43 -8.47 1.45
C ASP A 650 28.01 -9.82 1.92
N ASP A 651 27.21 -10.68 2.43
CA ASP A 651 27.58 -12.05 2.80
C ASP A 651 27.58 -13.01 1.58
N THR A 652 27.97 -14.24 1.81
CA THR A 652 28.05 -15.29 0.77
C THR A 652 26.66 -15.60 0.17
N ALA A 653 25.60 -15.58 0.97
CA ALA A 653 24.24 -15.87 0.52
C ALA A 653 23.70 -14.70 -0.33
N GLY A 654 23.90 -13.47 0.12
CA GLY A 654 23.51 -12.28 -0.61
C GLY A 654 24.22 -12.15 -1.96
N ARG A 655 25.53 -12.35 -2.01
CA ARG A 655 26.28 -12.37 -3.28
C ARG A 655 25.78 -13.44 -4.25
N ARG A 656 25.37 -14.64 -3.75
CA ARG A 656 24.75 -15.68 -4.59
C ARG A 656 23.39 -15.22 -5.14
N ASN A 657 22.58 -14.58 -4.34
CA ASN A 657 21.28 -14.07 -4.76
C ASN A 657 21.44 -12.97 -5.81
N ILE A 658 22.37 -12.03 -5.62
CA ILE A 658 22.67 -10.97 -6.58
C ILE A 658 23.12 -11.56 -7.93
N ALA A 659 24.00 -12.58 -7.90
CA ALA A 659 24.42 -13.28 -9.10
C ALA A 659 23.24 -14.00 -9.80
N LYS A 660 22.31 -14.59 -9.06
CA LYS A 660 21.08 -15.20 -9.62
C LYS A 660 20.18 -14.13 -10.25
N ILE A 661 19.94 -13.01 -9.57
CA ILE A 661 19.17 -11.89 -10.09
C ILE A 661 19.77 -11.35 -11.39
N ARG A 662 21.09 -11.11 -11.41
CA ARG A 662 21.77 -10.66 -12.63
C ARG A 662 21.55 -11.61 -13.80
N ARG A 663 21.72 -12.91 -13.57
CA ARG A 663 21.49 -13.94 -14.62
C ARG A 663 20.02 -13.95 -15.09
N TYR A 664 19.09 -13.78 -14.18
CA TYR A 664 17.68 -13.64 -14.52
C TYR A 664 17.46 -12.46 -15.45
N ILE A 665 17.98 -11.27 -15.10
CA ILE A 665 17.86 -10.06 -15.92
C ILE A 665 18.51 -10.28 -17.30
N GLU A 666 19.74 -10.82 -17.34
CA GLU A 666 20.46 -11.09 -18.59
C GLU A 666 19.65 -11.99 -19.54
N ALA A 667 19.16 -13.11 -19.03
CA ALA A 667 18.39 -14.07 -19.82
C ALA A 667 17.01 -13.50 -20.20
N ARG A 668 16.29 -12.92 -19.23
CA ARG A 668 14.93 -12.44 -19.43
C ARG A 668 14.82 -11.25 -20.38
N SER A 669 15.87 -10.44 -20.45
CA SER A 669 15.93 -9.29 -21.36
C SER A 669 16.12 -9.66 -22.84
N VAL A 670 16.36 -10.93 -23.17
CA VAL A 670 16.51 -11.37 -24.57
C VAL A 670 15.20 -11.19 -25.33
N GLY A 671 15.26 -10.59 -26.50
CA GLY A 671 14.09 -10.37 -27.37
C GLY A 671 13.31 -9.10 -27.08
N PHE A 672 13.61 -8.37 -25.97
CA PHE A 672 13.01 -7.07 -25.69
C PHE A 672 13.90 -5.92 -26.16
N GLY A 673 13.29 -4.88 -26.70
CA GLY A 673 14.00 -3.69 -27.17
C GLY A 673 14.47 -2.83 -26.03
N ARG A 674 13.60 -2.59 -25.04
CA ARG A 674 13.88 -1.76 -23.86
C ARG A 674 13.36 -2.40 -22.59
N VAL A 675 14.23 -2.54 -21.60
CA VAL A 675 13.92 -3.18 -20.32
C VAL A 675 14.18 -2.22 -19.17
N LEU A 676 13.26 -2.14 -18.22
CA LEU A 676 13.45 -1.41 -16.97
C LEU A 676 13.52 -2.39 -15.80
N VAL A 677 14.53 -2.22 -14.95
CA VAL A 677 14.63 -2.91 -13.66
C VAL A 677 14.40 -1.91 -12.54
N ILE A 678 13.48 -2.20 -11.63
CA ILE A 678 13.27 -1.41 -10.41
C ILE A 678 13.55 -2.29 -9.19
N CYS A 679 14.41 -1.82 -8.29
CA CYS A 679 14.82 -2.58 -7.10
C CYS A 679 15.18 -1.65 -5.93
N GLN A 680 15.72 -2.22 -4.84
CA GLN A 680 16.29 -1.41 -3.76
C GLN A 680 17.60 -0.74 -4.22
N GLN A 681 17.89 0.45 -3.70
CA GLN A 681 19.08 1.24 -4.06
C GLN A 681 20.40 0.45 -3.85
N SER A 682 20.51 -0.31 -2.76
CA SER A 682 21.68 -1.13 -2.50
C SER A 682 21.89 -2.23 -3.54
N LEU A 683 20.81 -2.80 -4.10
CA LEU A 683 20.87 -3.79 -5.16
C LEU A 683 21.17 -3.14 -6.51
N GLU A 684 20.60 -1.95 -6.78
CA GLU A 684 20.91 -1.16 -7.98
C GLU A 684 22.40 -0.91 -8.13
N LEU A 685 23.05 -0.37 -7.10
CA LEU A 685 24.49 -0.08 -7.10
C LEU A 685 25.32 -1.34 -7.40
N LYS A 686 24.98 -2.47 -6.79
CA LYS A 686 25.68 -3.75 -7.00
C LYS A 686 25.49 -4.30 -8.42
N LEU A 687 24.29 -4.15 -8.98
CA LEU A 687 24.01 -4.58 -10.35
C LEU A 687 24.68 -3.69 -11.38
N GLN A 688 24.77 -2.38 -11.12
CA GLN A 688 25.53 -1.43 -11.96
C GLN A 688 27.02 -1.76 -11.96
N GLU A 689 27.61 -2.05 -10.79
CA GLU A 689 29.01 -2.48 -10.68
C GLU A 689 29.29 -3.77 -11.43
N LEU A 690 28.39 -4.74 -11.37
CA LEU A 690 28.52 -6.01 -12.10
C LEU A 690 28.28 -5.87 -13.62
N GLY A 691 27.68 -4.77 -14.07
CA GLY A 691 27.29 -4.51 -15.44
C GLY A 691 26.02 -5.24 -15.85
N LEU A 692 25.15 -4.56 -16.58
CA LEU A 692 23.92 -5.07 -17.18
C LEU A 692 23.95 -4.90 -18.70
N PRO A 693 23.12 -5.64 -19.48
CA PRO A 693 23.01 -5.44 -20.90
C PRO A 693 22.64 -3.99 -21.25
N PRO A 694 23.16 -3.39 -22.34
CA PRO A 694 22.95 -1.99 -22.69
C PRO A 694 21.49 -1.53 -22.84
N ARG A 695 20.57 -2.49 -23.15
CA ARG A 695 19.12 -2.25 -23.26
C ARG A 695 18.37 -2.22 -21.93
N VAL A 696 19.08 -2.45 -20.82
CA VAL A 696 18.50 -2.52 -19.47
C VAL A 696 18.76 -1.23 -18.74
N ASP A 697 17.73 -0.45 -18.55
CA ASP A 697 17.72 0.67 -17.61
C ASP A 697 17.48 0.13 -16.20
N ILE A 698 18.09 0.76 -15.18
CA ILE A 698 17.87 0.39 -13.78
C ILE A 698 17.58 1.63 -12.95
N ALA A 699 16.66 1.50 -12.00
CA ALA A 699 16.27 2.52 -11.05
C ALA A 699 15.93 1.88 -9.69
N HIS A 700 15.82 2.70 -8.64
CA HIS A 700 15.42 2.21 -7.32
C HIS A 700 14.09 2.82 -6.85
N PHE A 701 13.41 2.10 -5.94
CA PHE A 701 12.21 2.58 -5.26
C PHE A 701 12.43 3.97 -4.64
N ASN A 702 11.39 4.75 -4.48
CA ASN A 702 11.37 6.14 -4.02
C ASN A 702 12.02 7.17 -4.97
N ASN A 703 12.76 6.76 -5.99
CA ASN A 703 13.35 7.65 -7.00
C ASN A 703 12.66 7.59 -8.38
N ILE A 704 11.61 6.79 -8.48
CA ILE A 704 10.85 6.60 -9.73
C ILE A 704 9.66 7.56 -9.86
N ARG A 705 9.25 8.24 -8.80
CA ARG A 705 8.08 9.12 -8.78
C ARG A 705 8.28 10.32 -9.70
N GLY A 706 7.26 10.61 -10.50
CA GLY A 706 7.28 11.74 -11.44
C GLY A 706 8.26 11.58 -12.62
N VAL A 707 8.82 10.40 -12.86
CA VAL A 707 9.71 10.13 -14.01
C VAL A 707 8.91 9.47 -15.13
N ASP A 708 8.91 10.09 -16.30
CA ASP A 708 8.10 9.65 -17.46
C ASP A 708 8.93 9.03 -18.59
N THR A 709 10.23 8.84 -18.39
CA THR A 709 11.17 8.37 -19.41
C THR A 709 11.04 6.90 -19.78
N TRP A 710 10.23 6.12 -19.03
CA TRP A 710 10.10 4.67 -19.20
C TRP A 710 8.71 4.21 -19.68
N GLY A 711 7.92 5.14 -20.21
CA GLY A 711 6.56 4.82 -20.67
C GLY A 711 6.50 3.86 -21.86
N ASP A 712 7.61 3.59 -22.53
CA ASP A 712 7.76 2.77 -23.75
C ASP A 712 8.52 1.46 -23.53
N VAL A 713 8.84 1.06 -22.28
CA VAL A 713 9.53 -0.21 -22.02
C VAL A 713 8.70 -1.43 -22.41
N ASP A 714 9.33 -2.45 -22.96
CA ASP A 714 8.66 -3.70 -23.35
C ASP A 714 8.61 -4.71 -22.22
N LEU A 715 9.59 -4.63 -21.30
CA LEU A 715 9.68 -5.47 -20.11
C LEU A 715 10.02 -4.61 -18.88
N LEU A 716 9.23 -4.77 -17.84
CA LEU A 716 9.51 -4.23 -16.51
C LEU A 716 9.81 -5.37 -15.54
N ILE A 717 10.93 -5.31 -14.83
CA ILE A 717 11.28 -6.28 -13.79
C ILE A 717 11.35 -5.54 -12.44
N VAL A 718 10.44 -5.86 -11.53
CA VAL A 718 10.40 -5.27 -10.17
C VAL A 718 10.95 -6.28 -9.19
N ILE A 719 12.05 -5.95 -8.52
CA ILE A 719 12.78 -6.89 -7.65
C ILE A 719 12.72 -6.43 -6.21
N GLY A 720 12.16 -7.29 -5.36
CA GLY A 720 12.02 -7.01 -3.94
C GLY A 720 10.91 -6.02 -3.62
N ARG A 721 11.04 -5.32 -2.52
CA ARG A 721 10.08 -4.35 -2.00
C ARG A 721 10.72 -3.39 -1.03
N THR A 722 10.06 -2.27 -0.77
CA THR A 722 10.31 -1.40 0.38
C THR A 722 9.58 -1.94 1.60
N GLN A 723 10.22 -1.93 2.75
CA GLN A 723 9.58 -2.31 4.01
C GLN A 723 10.31 -1.67 5.18
N ALA A 724 9.56 -0.96 6.02
CA ALA A 724 10.07 -0.43 7.27
C ALA A 724 10.03 -1.50 8.38
N PRO A 725 10.89 -1.40 9.41
CA PRO A 725 10.77 -2.22 10.61
C PRO A 725 9.42 -1.98 11.31
N PRO A 726 8.84 -2.99 12.00
CA PRO A 726 7.55 -2.86 12.69
C PRO A 726 7.48 -1.64 13.61
N GLN A 727 8.50 -1.43 14.44
CA GLN A 727 8.55 -0.30 15.38
C GLN A 727 8.43 1.07 14.68
N ALA A 728 9.04 1.24 13.50
CA ALA A 728 8.93 2.49 12.75
C ALA A 728 7.51 2.71 12.22
N VAL A 729 6.88 1.65 11.73
CA VAL A 729 5.49 1.67 11.24
C VAL A 729 4.52 1.96 12.39
N GLU A 730 4.71 1.33 13.54
CA GLU A 730 3.92 1.55 14.76
C GLU A 730 4.01 3.01 15.22
N MET A 731 5.23 3.55 15.32
CA MET A 731 5.45 4.95 15.71
C MET A 731 4.80 5.93 14.73
N HIS A 732 4.87 5.65 13.43
CA HIS A 732 4.19 6.47 12.42
C HIS A 732 2.66 6.38 12.56
N ALA A 733 2.12 5.18 12.78
CA ALA A 733 0.69 4.98 12.98
C ALA A 733 0.21 5.71 14.25
N GLU A 734 0.91 5.57 15.36
CA GLU A 734 0.60 6.30 16.59
C GLU A 734 0.61 7.83 16.38
N ALA A 735 1.65 8.35 15.72
CA ALA A 735 1.79 9.79 15.46
C ALA A 735 0.69 10.32 14.54
N LEU A 736 0.28 9.54 13.53
CA LEU A 736 -0.77 9.94 12.59
C LEU A 736 -2.16 9.88 13.23
N PHE A 737 -2.50 8.72 13.81
CA PHE A 737 -3.84 8.45 14.32
C PHE A 737 -4.04 8.97 15.75
N ARG A 738 -2.99 9.45 16.41
CA ARG A 738 -3.00 9.97 17.80
C ARG A 738 -3.69 9.01 18.77
N SER A 739 -3.37 7.75 18.65
CA SER A 739 -3.98 6.67 19.42
C SER A 739 -3.00 5.53 19.62
N GLU A 740 -3.27 4.69 20.60
CA GLU A 740 -2.49 3.50 20.85
C GLU A 740 -2.59 2.51 19.66
N VAL A 741 -1.47 1.84 19.40
CA VAL A 741 -1.30 0.81 18.39
C VAL A 741 -0.77 -0.43 19.07
N LYS A 742 -1.27 -1.60 18.70
CA LYS A 742 -0.75 -2.86 19.21
C LYS A 742 0.67 -3.08 18.69
N THR A 743 1.66 -3.05 19.57
CA THR A 743 3.07 -3.22 19.21
C THR A 743 3.48 -4.68 19.10
N LEU A 744 4.43 -4.98 18.22
CA LEU A 744 5.04 -6.29 18.07
C LEU A 744 6.25 -6.52 19.02
N GLY A 745 6.73 -5.45 19.67
CA GLY A 745 7.92 -5.52 20.52
C GLY A 745 9.17 -5.91 19.74
N PRO A 746 9.92 -6.97 20.19
CA PRO A 746 11.09 -7.45 19.49
C PRO A 746 10.78 -8.31 18.26
N ASP A 747 9.53 -8.73 18.09
CA ASP A 747 9.12 -9.62 17.01
C ASP A 747 9.05 -8.88 15.68
N TYR A 748 9.21 -9.63 14.59
CA TYR A 748 9.00 -9.13 13.26
C TYR A 748 7.52 -9.29 12.85
N TYR A 749 7.13 -8.80 11.68
CA TYR A 749 5.76 -8.94 11.18
C TYR A 749 5.27 -10.38 11.22
N SER A 750 4.02 -10.55 11.62
CA SER A 750 3.34 -11.82 11.44
C SER A 750 3.12 -12.11 9.97
N THR A 751 2.90 -13.37 9.63
CA THR A 751 2.60 -13.75 8.24
C THR A 751 1.14 -14.15 8.11
N ALA A 752 0.52 -13.72 7.01
CA ALA A 752 -0.84 -14.06 6.62
C ALA A 752 -0.87 -14.63 5.20
N TRP A 753 -1.87 -15.43 4.91
CA TRP A 753 -2.16 -15.90 3.56
C TRP A 753 -3.08 -14.90 2.86
N ARG A 754 -2.65 -14.36 1.72
CA ARG A 754 -3.40 -13.40 0.91
C ARG A 754 -3.62 -13.93 -0.49
N PRO A 755 -4.79 -13.70 -1.10
CA PRO A 755 -5.06 -14.13 -2.46
C PRO A 755 -4.21 -13.34 -3.48
N LEU A 756 -3.73 -14.03 -4.51
CA LEU A 756 -3.18 -13.37 -5.70
C LEU A 756 -4.34 -13.08 -6.67
N PRO A 757 -4.57 -11.82 -7.03
CA PRO A 757 -5.64 -11.47 -7.95
C PRO A 757 -5.49 -12.22 -9.30
N GLY A 758 -6.59 -12.75 -9.80
CA GLY A 758 -6.66 -13.44 -11.09
C GLY A 758 -6.26 -14.92 -11.09
N LYS A 759 -5.74 -15.50 -9.99
CA LYS A 759 -5.24 -16.89 -10.00
C LYS A 759 -5.90 -17.84 -9.01
N GLY A 760 -6.73 -17.39 -8.10
CA GLY A 760 -7.28 -18.24 -7.04
C GLY A 760 -6.20 -18.94 -6.19
N ARG A 761 -4.97 -18.46 -6.22
CA ARG A 761 -3.81 -18.93 -5.46
C ARG A 761 -3.49 -17.96 -4.34
N PHE A 762 -3.03 -18.47 -3.21
CA PHE A 762 -2.64 -17.67 -2.05
C PHE A 762 -1.12 -17.64 -1.92
N VAL A 763 -0.63 -16.53 -1.41
CA VAL A 763 0.78 -16.36 -1.04
C VAL A 763 0.90 -15.97 0.42
N ARG A 764 1.96 -16.42 1.05
CA ARG A 764 2.29 -16.07 2.42
C ARG A 764 3.07 -14.75 2.43
N THR A 765 2.53 -13.74 3.07
CA THR A 765 3.13 -12.40 3.13
C THR A 765 3.07 -11.83 4.53
N GLU A 766 3.91 -10.83 4.81
CA GLU A 766 3.92 -10.15 6.10
C GLU A 766 2.70 -9.27 6.28
N LYS A 767 2.21 -9.22 7.53
CA LYS A 767 1.09 -8.40 7.96
C LYS A 767 1.34 -7.86 9.37
N HIS A 768 0.94 -6.63 9.62
CA HIS A 768 0.87 -6.11 10.99
C HIS A 768 -0.49 -6.46 11.61
N PRO A 769 -0.54 -6.95 12.88
CA PRO A 769 -1.80 -7.32 13.53
C PRO A 769 -2.68 -6.12 13.89
N ASP A 770 -2.10 -4.93 14.03
CA ASP A 770 -2.84 -3.69 14.23
C ASP A 770 -3.25 -3.09 12.88
N PRO A 771 -4.54 -2.77 12.67
CA PRO A 771 -5.03 -2.25 11.38
C PRO A 771 -4.44 -0.88 11.01
N LYS A 772 -4.18 0.00 11.98
CA LYS A 772 -3.59 1.32 11.73
C LYS A 772 -2.13 1.21 11.28
N ALA A 773 -1.37 0.36 11.96
CA ALA A 773 0.00 0.07 11.56
C ALA A 773 0.04 -0.68 10.22
N GLU A 774 -0.93 -1.55 9.94
CA GLU A 774 -1.02 -2.22 8.64
C GLU A 774 -1.28 -1.23 7.50
N LEU A 775 -2.13 -0.21 7.70
CA LEU A 775 -2.31 0.88 6.73
C LEU A 775 -0.97 1.59 6.43
N MET A 776 -0.19 1.91 7.46
CA MET A 776 1.12 2.54 7.26
C MET A 776 2.11 1.61 6.54
N ARG A 777 2.12 0.32 6.88
CA ARG A 777 2.94 -0.70 6.22
C ARG A 777 2.57 -0.81 4.73
N PHE A 778 1.27 -0.87 4.42
CA PHE A 778 0.77 -0.89 3.05
C PHE A 778 1.24 0.33 2.24
N GLY A 779 1.13 1.52 2.80
CA GLY A 779 1.58 2.75 2.15
C GLY A 779 3.07 2.77 1.82
N ILE A 780 3.90 2.10 2.63
CA ILE A 780 5.35 2.00 2.41
C ILE A 780 5.70 0.89 1.42
N CYS A 781 4.99 -0.23 1.42
CA CYS A 781 5.33 -1.43 0.67
C CYS A 781 4.50 -1.58 -0.61
N GLU A 782 3.23 -1.93 -0.50
CA GLU A 782 2.36 -2.25 -1.65
C GLU A 782 2.12 -1.01 -2.52
N ALA A 783 1.89 0.14 -1.92
CA ALA A 783 1.67 1.38 -2.66
C ALA A 783 2.89 1.74 -3.53
N GLU A 784 4.11 1.56 -3.03
CA GLU A 784 5.33 1.81 -3.81
C GLU A 784 5.52 0.80 -4.94
N LEU A 785 5.12 -0.47 -4.73
CA LEU A 785 5.12 -1.48 -5.79
C LEU A 785 4.11 -1.14 -6.90
N ILE A 786 2.90 -0.67 -6.54
CA ILE A 786 1.90 -0.22 -7.51
C ILE A 786 2.43 0.98 -8.32
N GLN A 787 3.09 1.92 -7.66
CA GLN A 787 3.75 3.05 -8.33
C GLN A 787 4.86 2.57 -9.28
N ALA A 788 5.65 1.57 -8.89
CA ALA A 788 6.69 0.99 -9.74
C ALA A 788 6.10 0.34 -11.01
N ILE A 789 5.05 -0.47 -10.86
CA ILE A 789 4.36 -1.09 -12.00
C ILE A 789 3.75 -0.03 -12.92
N GLY A 790 3.24 1.05 -12.34
CA GLY A 790 2.68 2.18 -13.07
C GLY A 790 3.66 2.84 -14.06
N ARG A 791 4.98 2.66 -13.88
CA ARG A 791 5.99 3.20 -14.84
C ARG A 791 5.91 2.54 -16.21
N ALA A 792 5.36 1.33 -16.30
CA ALA A 792 5.11 0.64 -17.56
C ALA A 792 3.95 1.24 -18.37
N ARG A 793 3.18 2.19 -17.80
CA ARG A 793 2.04 2.87 -18.46
C ARG A 793 1.05 1.90 -19.11
N ALA A 794 0.67 0.85 -18.39
CA ALA A 794 -0.19 -0.23 -18.88
C ALA A 794 -1.50 0.25 -19.54
N VAL A 795 -2.10 1.31 -19.00
CA VAL A 795 -3.35 1.92 -19.52
C VAL A 795 -3.19 2.49 -20.94
N ASN A 796 -1.97 2.87 -21.33
CA ASN A 796 -1.68 3.49 -22.63
C ASN A 796 -1.15 2.48 -23.66
N ARG A 797 -1.16 1.19 -23.34
CA ARG A 797 -0.65 0.14 -24.23
C ARG A 797 -1.70 -0.35 -25.22
N SER A 798 -1.24 -0.78 -26.38
CA SER A 798 -2.02 -1.42 -27.42
C SER A 798 -1.49 -2.84 -27.68
N GLU A 799 -2.13 -3.58 -28.56
CA GLU A 799 -1.66 -4.90 -28.97
C GLU A 799 -0.22 -4.87 -29.50
N THR A 800 0.15 -3.81 -30.22
CA THR A 800 1.50 -3.65 -30.78
C THR A 800 2.54 -3.13 -29.80
N THR A 801 2.11 -2.59 -28.67
CA THR A 801 2.97 -2.02 -27.60
C THR A 801 2.77 -2.73 -26.26
N ALA A 802 2.32 -3.98 -26.28
CA ALA A 802 2.08 -4.76 -25.06
C ALA A 802 3.32 -4.82 -24.18
N VAL A 803 3.12 -4.78 -22.84
CA VAL A 803 4.20 -4.79 -21.87
C VAL A 803 4.13 -6.04 -21.00
N GLN A 804 5.29 -6.62 -20.72
CA GLN A 804 5.43 -7.68 -19.73
C GLN A 804 5.99 -7.12 -18.41
N VAL A 805 5.48 -7.64 -17.29
CA VAL A 805 5.91 -7.25 -15.95
C VAL A 805 6.27 -8.49 -15.15
N ASP A 806 7.51 -8.58 -14.70
CA ASP A 806 7.98 -9.63 -13.81
C ASP A 806 8.10 -9.06 -12.38
N LEU A 807 7.28 -9.58 -11.46
CA LEU A 807 7.31 -9.21 -10.05
C LEU A 807 8.09 -10.26 -9.26
N ILE A 808 9.33 -9.95 -8.87
CA ILE A 808 10.18 -10.85 -8.08
C ILE A 808 10.01 -10.51 -6.59
N ASN A 809 8.85 -10.84 -6.06
CA ASN A 809 8.48 -10.70 -4.65
C ASN A 809 7.27 -11.59 -4.31
N GLN A 810 6.85 -11.59 -3.03
CA GLN A 810 5.71 -12.37 -2.54
C GLN A 810 4.51 -11.50 -2.17
N MET A 811 4.50 -10.22 -2.56
CA MET A 811 3.40 -9.32 -2.21
C MET A 811 2.27 -9.42 -3.23
N PRO A 812 1.05 -9.81 -2.84
CA PRO A 812 -0.12 -9.64 -3.68
C PRO A 812 -0.47 -8.15 -3.72
N LEU A 813 -0.80 -7.65 -4.89
CA LEU A 813 -1.13 -6.24 -5.08
C LEU A 813 -2.61 -6.11 -5.46
N PRO A 814 -3.37 -5.21 -4.82
CA PRO A 814 -4.74 -4.93 -5.22
C PRO A 814 -4.79 -4.53 -6.70
N ASP A 815 -5.83 -4.97 -7.40
CA ASP A 815 -6.12 -4.62 -8.80
C ASP A 815 -5.07 -5.02 -9.85
N ILE A 816 -3.96 -5.63 -9.44
CA ILE A 816 -2.94 -6.16 -10.36
C ILE A 816 -3.18 -7.65 -10.58
N GLU A 817 -3.80 -7.99 -11.70
CA GLU A 817 -4.04 -9.38 -12.07
C GLU A 817 -2.76 -10.09 -12.47
N VAL A 818 -2.49 -11.23 -11.84
CA VAL A 818 -1.30 -12.05 -12.15
C VAL A 818 -1.67 -13.09 -13.21
N ASN A 819 -0.95 -13.09 -14.34
CA ASN A 819 -1.16 -14.04 -15.43
C ASN A 819 -0.41 -15.35 -15.20
N GLU A 820 0.76 -15.30 -14.55
CA GLU A 820 1.60 -16.47 -14.30
C GLU A 820 2.25 -16.39 -12.92
N VAL A 821 2.31 -17.51 -12.19
CA VAL A 821 2.98 -17.63 -10.90
C VAL A 821 4.06 -18.69 -11.00
N VAL A 822 5.31 -18.32 -10.64
CA VAL A 822 6.48 -19.20 -10.76
C VAL A 822 7.25 -19.19 -9.43
N GLU A 823 7.67 -20.36 -8.99
CA GLU A 823 8.57 -20.45 -7.84
C GLU A 823 9.98 -19.96 -8.20
N TRP A 824 10.70 -19.33 -7.24
CA TRP A 824 12.02 -18.76 -7.47
C TRP A 824 13.01 -19.73 -8.15
N ASN A 825 13.04 -20.98 -7.71
CA ASN A 825 13.98 -21.95 -8.27
C ASN A 825 13.61 -22.37 -9.71
N ASP A 826 12.33 -22.40 -10.02
CA ASP A 826 11.83 -22.74 -11.34
C ASP A 826 11.97 -21.59 -12.35
N ALA A 827 12.02 -20.34 -11.82
CA ALA A 827 12.27 -19.14 -12.59
C ALA A 827 13.74 -18.96 -12.98
N MET A 828 14.66 -19.77 -12.45
CA MET A 828 16.09 -19.59 -12.72
C MET A 828 16.42 -19.97 -14.17
N PRO A 829 17.11 -19.08 -14.89
CA PRO A 829 17.49 -19.34 -16.26
C PRO A 829 18.50 -20.50 -16.37
N THR A 830 18.39 -21.23 -17.45
CA THR A 830 19.38 -22.23 -17.83
C THR A 830 20.68 -21.55 -18.26
N PRO A 831 21.84 -22.24 -18.19
CA PRO A 831 23.09 -21.71 -18.69
C PRO A 831 23.03 -21.21 -20.15
N CYS A 832 22.26 -21.88 -21.00
CA CYS A 832 22.07 -21.47 -22.40
C CYS A 832 21.35 -20.13 -22.52
N GLU A 833 20.32 -19.89 -21.70
CA GLU A 833 19.59 -18.62 -21.63
C GLU A 833 20.47 -17.48 -21.10
N VAL A 834 21.29 -17.75 -20.10
CA VAL A 834 22.26 -16.74 -19.61
C VAL A 834 23.29 -16.39 -20.67
N ILE A 835 23.78 -17.38 -21.41
CA ILE A 835 24.70 -17.17 -22.57
C ILE A 835 24.00 -16.32 -23.62
N ALA A 836 22.75 -16.63 -23.93
CA ALA A 836 21.96 -15.86 -24.90
C ALA A 836 21.80 -14.38 -24.45
N GLY A 837 21.50 -14.14 -23.18
CA GLY A 837 21.33 -12.79 -22.64
C GLY A 837 22.63 -11.99 -22.56
N ARG A 838 23.71 -12.62 -22.10
CA ARG A 838 25.01 -12.00 -21.89
C ARG A 838 25.83 -11.82 -23.17
N HIS A 839 25.80 -12.83 -24.03
CA HIS A 839 26.66 -12.91 -25.19
C HIS A 839 25.91 -12.89 -26.53
N GLY A 840 24.59 -12.92 -26.54
CA GLY A 840 23.81 -13.03 -27.77
C GLY A 840 23.98 -14.35 -28.51
N LEU A 841 24.40 -15.40 -27.83
CA LEU A 841 24.67 -16.70 -28.40
C LEU A 841 23.72 -17.74 -27.84
N TRP A 842 22.98 -18.43 -28.72
CA TRP A 842 22.17 -19.56 -28.33
C TRP A 842 22.90 -20.87 -28.65
N LEU A 843 23.17 -21.64 -27.61
CA LEU A 843 23.79 -22.95 -27.70
C LEU A 843 22.69 -24.00 -27.86
N ASP A 844 22.81 -24.84 -28.93
CA ASP A 844 21.85 -25.93 -29.15
C ASP A 844 21.86 -26.92 -27.96
N PRO A 845 20.73 -27.12 -27.28
CA PRO A 845 20.63 -28.05 -26.16
C PRO A 845 20.90 -29.52 -26.55
N GLY A 846 20.71 -29.88 -27.83
CA GLY A 846 21.01 -31.22 -28.37
C GLY A 846 22.49 -31.49 -28.61
N TYR A 847 23.34 -30.45 -28.58
CA TYR A 847 24.77 -30.60 -28.88
C TYR A 847 25.62 -30.64 -27.60
N ARG A 848 26.62 -31.51 -27.56
CA ARG A 848 27.52 -31.67 -26.44
C ARG A 848 28.70 -30.70 -26.53
N TYR A 849 28.59 -29.56 -25.81
CA TYR A 849 29.64 -28.55 -25.78
C TYR A 849 30.80 -28.94 -24.85
N ASN A 850 32.02 -28.57 -25.24
CA ASN A 850 33.19 -28.74 -24.40
C ASN A 850 33.08 -27.87 -23.13
N ALA A 851 33.42 -28.42 -21.98
CA ALA A 851 33.40 -27.70 -20.69
C ALA A 851 34.25 -26.43 -20.70
N GLY A 852 35.33 -26.38 -21.54
CA GLY A 852 36.13 -25.17 -21.73
C GLY A 852 35.38 -24.06 -22.42
N VAL A 853 34.52 -24.35 -23.39
CA VAL A 853 33.64 -23.37 -24.05
C VAL A 853 32.63 -22.77 -23.04
N ILE A 854 31.96 -23.62 -22.30
CA ILE A 854 30.97 -23.18 -21.30
C ILE A 854 31.64 -22.34 -20.22
N ARG A 855 32.83 -22.73 -19.76
CA ARG A 855 33.58 -21.96 -18.74
C ARG A 855 34.05 -20.59 -19.26
N ALA A 856 34.40 -20.51 -20.55
CA ALA A 856 34.75 -19.22 -21.14
C ALA A 856 33.54 -18.29 -21.25
N LEU A 857 32.37 -18.83 -21.57
CA LEU A 857 31.13 -18.06 -21.66
C LEU A 857 30.49 -17.72 -20.31
N LEU A 858 30.68 -18.59 -19.31
CA LEU A 858 30.11 -18.43 -17.96
C LEU A 858 31.17 -18.61 -16.87
N PRO A 859 32.17 -17.72 -16.76
CA PRO A 859 33.28 -17.86 -15.81
C PRO A 859 32.81 -17.80 -14.34
N ASP A 860 31.69 -17.15 -14.08
CA ASP A 860 31.07 -17.00 -12.75
C ASP A 860 30.21 -18.20 -12.33
N MET A 861 29.82 -19.07 -13.26
CA MET A 861 29.00 -20.26 -12.96
C MET A 861 29.81 -21.56 -12.84
N ALA A 862 31.00 -21.62 -13.43
CA ALA A 862 31.79 -22.85 -13.53
C ALA A 862 32.95 -22.88 -12.54
N THR A 863 32.81 -23.57 -11.42
CA THR A 863 33.91 -23.80 -10.44
C THR A 863 34.92 -24.82 -10.92
N SER A 864 34.51 -25.82 -11.74
CA SER A 864 35.42 -26.77 -12.40
C SER A 864 34.75 -27.43 -13.62
N ALA A 865 35.56 -27.85 -14.60
CA ALA A 865 35.07 -28.60 -15.75
C ALA A 865 34.40 -29.93 -15.34
N SER A 866 34.84 -30.54 -14.24
CA SER A 866 34.29 -31.79 -13.71
C SER A 866 32.94 -31.56 -12.97
N SER A 867 32.67 -30.39 -12.44
CA SER A 867 31.36 -30.09 -11.82
C SER A 867 30.28 -29.89 -12.87
N LEU A 868 30.60 -29.33 -14.03
CA LEU A 868 29.69 -29.19 -15.16
C LEU A 868 29.31 -30.52 -15.81
N SER A 869 30.26 -31.46 -15.85
CA SER A 869 30.03 -32.80 -16.46
C SER A 869 29.26 -33.75 -15.52
N ARG A 870 29.31 -33.57 -14.21
CA ARG A 870 28.67 -34.42 -13.19
C ARG A 870 27.27 -33.96 -12.78
N SER A 871 26.89 -32.74 -13.07
CA SER A 871 25.56 -32.23 -12.71
C SER A 871 24.51 -32.88 -13.58
N LYS A 872 23.72 -33.81 -13.02
CA LYS A 872 22.58 -34.46 -13.68
C LYS A 872 21.48 -33.49 -14.11
N ASN A 873 21.51 -32.26 -13.62
CA ASN A 873 20.53 -31.20 -13.87
C ASN A 873 21.05 -30.09 -14.78
N THR A 874 22.12 -30.29 -15.53
CA THR A 874 22.52 -29.35 -16.57
C THR A 874 21.73 -29.58 -17.84
N PRO A 875 21.33 -28.54 -18.59
CA PRO A 875 20.63 -28.68 -19.88
C PRO A 875 21.49 -29.37 -20.96
N PHE A 876 22.71 -29.74 -20.63
CA PHE A 876 23.63 -30.54 -21.42
C PHE A 876 23.49 -32.06 -21.20
N SER A 877 22.61 -32.51 -20.28
CA SER A 877 22.26 -33.93 -20.14
C SER A 877 21.05 -34.25 -21.05
N ARG A 878 21.11 -35.37 -21.77
CA ARG A 878 20.07 -35.84 -22.71
C ARG A 878 18.66 -36.05 -22.13
N GLN A 879 18.42 -35.71 -20.85
CA GLN A 879 17.20 -36.07 -20.08
C GLN A 879 16.32 -34.91 -19.64
N THR A 880 16.62 -33.66 -19.98
CA THR A 880 15.75 -32.54 -19.62
C THR A 880 14.81 -32.20 -20.76
N PRO A 881 13.50 -32.53 -20.66
CA PRO A 881 12.54 -32.02 -21.65
C PRO A 881 12.44 -30.50 -21.48
N ASN A 882 12.40 -29.79 -22.60
CA ASN A 882 12.26 -28.34 -22.78
C ASN A 882 10.94 -27.77 -22.20
N LYS A 883 10.47 -28.20 -21.01
CA LYS A 883 9.13 -27.80 -20.54
C LYS A 883 9.04 -26.42 -19.90
N ASN A 884 10.16 -25.80 -19.48
CA ASN A 884 10.13 -24.49 -18.83
C ASN A 884 11.33 -23.62 -19.23
N LEU A 885 11.46 -23.28 -20.51
CA LEU A 885 12.40 -22.24 -20.91
C LEU A 885 11.85 -20.88 -20.51
N LEU A 886 12.69 -20.05 -19.89
CA LEU A 886 12.38 -18.65 -19.58
C LEU A 886 12.16 -17.84 -20.87
N LEU A 887 12.87 -18.22 -21.92
CA LEU A 887 12.68 -17.72 -23.28
C LEU A 887 11.68 -18.62 -24.01
N GLY A 888 10.54 -18.10 -24.41
CA GLY A 888 9.59 -18.83 -25.26
C GLY A 888 10.20 -19.17 -26.61
N GLU A 889 9.74 -20.27 -27.26
CA GLU A 889 10.23 -20.70 -28.60
C GLU A 889 10.14 -19.59 -29.66
N TRP A 890 9.19 -18.68 -29.56
CA TRP A 890 9.01 -17.57 -30.50
C TRP A 890 10.16 -16.56 -30.43
N ALA A 891 10.70 -16.29 -29.22
CA ALA A 891 11.82 -15.39 -29.04
C ALA A 891 13.09 -15.91 -29.70
N LEU A 892 13.28 -17.23 -29.72
CA LEU A 892 14.43 -17.88 -30.35
C LEU A 892 14.39 -17.78 -31.88
N LYS A 893 13.23 -18.02 -32.51
CA LYS A 893 13.09 -18.04 -33.97
C LYS A 893 13.23 -16.66 -34.63
N GLY A 894 12.81 -15.59 -33.95
CA GLY A 894 12.86 -14.21 -34.49
C GLY A 894 14.17 -13.47 -34.25
N VAL A 895 14.93 -13.84 -33.21
CA VAL A 895 16.08 -13.08 -32.69
C VAL A 895 17.42 -13.72 -33.04
N PHE A 896 17.49 -15.06 -33.18
CA PHE A 896 18.74 -15.78 -33.38
C PHE A 896 18.85 -16.35 -34.82
N LYS A 897 20.05 -16.19 -35.43
CA LYS A 897 20.44 -16.75 -36.71
C LYS A 897 21.45 -17.88 -36.54
N GLU A 898 21.50 -18.80 -37.45
CA GLU A 898 22.44 -19.93 -37.41
C GLU A 898 23.90 -19.48 -37.66
N GLY A 899 24.83 -20.11 -36.95
CA GLY A 899 26.26 -19.83 -37.03
C GLY A 899 27.11 -20.96 -36.43
N ARG A 900 28.40 -20.76 -36.38
CA ARG A 900 29.34 -21.68 -35.74
C ARG A 900 30.31 -20.94 -34.83
N LEU A 901 30.52 -21.47 -33.62
CA LEU A 901 31.45 -20.98 -32.64
C LEU A 901 32.81 -21.67 -32.76
N TYR A 902 33.88 -20.91 -32.79
CA TYR A 902 35.25 -21.41 -32.87
C TYR A 902 36.05 -21.01 -31.64
N THR A 903 36.92 -21.91 -31.19
CA THR A 903 37.96 -21.52 -30.22
C THR A 903 39.20 -21.04 -30.99
N ARG A 904 39.84 -19.99 -30.53
CA ARG A 904 41.05 -19.41 -31.13
C ARG A 904 42.15 -20.48 -31.27
N GLY A 905 42.73 -20.63 -32.46
CA GLY A 905 43.76 -21.63 -32.74
C GLY A 905 43.23 -23.06 -32.99
N SER A 906 41.92 -23.28 -32.96
CA SER A 906 41.31 -24.57 -33.26
C SER A 906 40.59 -24.57 -34.61
N SER A 907 40.77 -25.62 -35.41
CA SER A 907 39.98 -25.87 -36.63
C SER A 907 38.56 -26.43 -36.33
N ARG A 908 38.30 -26.82 -35.08
CA ARG A 908 37.00 -27.36 -34.64
C ARG A 908 36.03 -26.26 -34.33
N SER A 909 34.81 -26.41 -34.85
CA SER A 909 33.72 -25.46 -34.59
C SER A 909 32.51 -26.20 -34.08
N VAL A 910 31.65 -25.50 -33.32
CA VAL A 910 30.38 -26.05 -32.83
C VAL A 910 29.21 -25.21 -33.36
N PRO A 911 28.06 -25.83 -33.68
CA PRO A 911 26.91 -25.08 -34.15
C PRO A 911 26.34 -24.21 -33.04
N VAL A 912 25.95 -22.97 -33.38
CA VAL A 912 25.30 -22.02 -32.47
C VAL A 912 24.31 -21.16 -33.23
N GLN A 913 23.37 -20.56 -32.51
CA GLN A 913 22.56 -19.46 -33.03
C GLN A 913 23.01 -18.17 -32.37
N TYR A 914 23.00 -17.04 -33.07
CA TYR A 914 23.48 -15.77 -32.56
C TYR A 914 22.48 -14.62 -32.75
N ASN A 915 22.47 -13.65 -31.81
CA ASN A 915 21.65 -12.46 -31.91
C ASN A 915 22.44 -11.30 -32.51
N HIS A 916 22.03 -10.87 -33.68
CA HIS A 916 22.64 -9.77 -34.41
C HIS A 916 22.73 -8.43 -33.64
N ALA A 917 21.75 -8.15 -32.81
CA ALA A 917 21.68 -6.89 -32.07
C ALA A 917 22.68 -6.82 -30.91
N VAL A 918 23.14 -7.95 -30.38
CA VAL A 918 24.04 -8.05 -29.22
C VAL A 918 25.50 -8.22 -29.60
N ILE A 919 25.75 -8.78 -30.79
CA ILE A 919 27.12 -9.06 -31.25
C ILE A 919 27.78 -7.78 -31.76
N ARG A 920 28.89 -7.37 -31.15
CA ARG A 920 29.68 -6.22 -31.58
C ARG A 920 30.37 -6.52 -32.92
N ARG A 921 30.21 -5.63 -33.89
CA ARG A 921 30.95 -5.68 -35.14
C ARG A 921 32.39 -5.20 -34.92
N VAL A 922 33.38 -5.88 -35.54
CA VAL A 922 34.74 -5.43 -35.64
C VAL A 922 34.80 -4.14 -36.49
N GLN A 923 35.45 -3.10 -35.99
CA GLN A 923 35.52 -1.83 -36.71
C GLN A 923 36.39 -1.99 -37.97
N PRO A 924 36.08 -1.32 -39.06
CA PRO A 924 36.97 -1.30 -40.24
C PRO A 924 38.35 -0.74 -39.87
N GLY A 925 39.40 -1.52 -40.06
CA GLY A 925 40.79 -1.17 -39.74
C GLY A 925 41.32 -1.80 -38.44
N GLU A 926 40.56 -2.58 -37.69
CA GLU A 926 41.01 -3.34 -36.53
C GLU A 926 41.93 -4.50 -37.01
N ILE A 927 43.21 -4.51 -36.56
CA ILE A 927 44.18 -5.52 -37.00
C ILE A 927 43.90 -6.87 -36.36
N LEU A 928 43.45 -7.82 -37.13
CA LEU A 928 43.27 -9.18 -36.68
C LEU A 928 44.64 -9.89 -36.52
N PRO A 929 44.81 -10.74 -35.46
CA PRO A 929 46.01 -11.53 -35.29
C PRO A 929 46.32 -12.42 -36.50
N LYS A 930 47.62 -12.55 -36.85
CA LYS A 930 48.09 -13.36 -37.99
C LYS A 930 47.48 -14.77 -38.01
N GLY A 931 46.91 -15.17 -39.10
CA GLY A 931 46.30 -16.50 -39.30
C GLY A 931 44.80 -16.58 -39.03
N VAL A 932 44.16 -15.47 -38.62
CA VAL A 932 42.72 -15.40 -38.39
C VAL A 932 42.03 -14.94 -39.70
N ARG A 933 41.20 -15.80 -40.30
CA ARG A 933 40.32 -15.39 -41.43
C ARG A 933 39.15 -14.61 -40.89
N PRO A 934 38.58 -13.67 -41.63
CA PRO A 934 37.40 -12.94 -41.21
C PRO A 934 36.28 -13.93 -40.82
N ALA A 935 36.05 -14.04 -39.55
CA ALA A 935 34.97 -14.74 -38.90
C ALA A 935 34.43 -13.82 -37.82
N LEU A 936 33.26 -14.04 -37.32
CA LEU A 936 32.77 -13.33 -36.16
C LEU A 936 33.54 -13.85 -34.95
N PHE A 937 34.49 -13.01 -34.41
CA PHE A 937 35.29 -13.38 -33.26
C PHE A 937 34.92 -12.50 -32.05
N TRP A 938 34.97 -13.12 -30.88
CA TRP A 938 34.87 -12.45 -29.61
C TRP A 938 35.97 -13.00 -28.66
N GLY A 939 37.10 -12.30 -28.56
CA GLY A 939 38.23 -12.77 -27.78
C GLY A 939 38.86 -14.10 -28.31
N ASP A 940 38.90 -15.13 -27.43
CA ASP A 940 39.37 -16.47 -27.77
C ASP A 940 38.33 -17.39 -28.43
N LEU A 941 37.06 -16.92 -28.56
CA LEU A 941 35.97 -17.62 -29.19
C LEU A 941 35.44 -16.80 -30.37
N GLY A 942 35.15 -17.44 -31.50
CA GLY A 942 34.60 -16.79 -32.69
C GLY A 942 33.37 -17.49 -33.24
N VAL A 943 32.42 -16.72 -33.75
CA VAL A 943 31.22 -17.20 -34.43
C VAL A 943 31.37 -16.98 -35.92
N ARG A 944 31.25 -18.05 -36.71
CA ARG A 944 31.21 -17.99 -38.18
C ARG A 944 29.77 -18.14 -38.65
N VAL A 945 29.35 -17.19 -39.50
CA VAL A 945 28.04 -17.21 -40.13
C VAL A 945 28.14 -17.96 -41.46
N PRO A 946 27.20 -18.86 -41.83
CA PRO A 946 27.14 -19.40 -43.19
C PRO A 946 26.98 -18.25 -44.20
N HIS A 947 27.65 -18.35 -45.33
CA HIS A 947 27.45 -17.41 -46.42
C HIS A 947 26.08 -17.64 -47.06
N ASP A 948 25.10 -16.87 -46.65
CA ASP A 948 23.89 -16.67 -47.44
C ASP A 948 24.19 -15.70 -48.59
N HIS A 949 23.83 -16.08 -49.78
CA HIS A 949 24.16 -15.36 -51.04
C HIS A 949 23.62 -13.93 -51.13
N HIS A 950 22.99 -13.39 -50.10
CA HIS A 950 22.39 -12.04 -50.10
C HIS A 950 22.61 -11.16 -48.85
N SER A 951 23.46 -11.56 -47.89
CA SER A 951 23.75 -10.68 -46.77
C SER A 951 25.15 -10.08 -46.83
N SER A 952 25.23 -8.76 -46.86
CA SER A 952 26.47 -7.97 -46.90
C SER A 952 27.29 -7.99 -45.59
N ILE A 953 27.21 -9.04 -44.77
CA ILE A 953 27.93 -9.13 -43.51
C ILE A 953 29.29 -9.80 -43.75
N LYS A 954 30.29 -8.98 -43.92
CA LYS A 954 31.70 -9.42 -44.15
C LYS A 954 32.58 -9.37 -42.90
N GLU A 955 32.08 -9.15 -41.69
CA GLU A 955 32.90 -8.79 -40.53
C GLU A 955 32.88 -9.81 -39.37
N PRO A 956 34.04 -10.13 -38.76
CA PRO A 956 34.17 -11.10 -37.67
C PRO A 956 33.77 -10.52 -36.29
N VAL A 957 33.28 -11.37 -35.37
CA VAL A 957 32.94 -11.08 -33.98
C VAL A 957 33.91 -11.79 -33.04
N TYR A 958 34.41 -11.08 -32.01
CA TYR A 958 35.38 -11.59 -31.02
C TYR A 958 34.74 -11.76 -29.63
N ILE A 959 35.17 -12.81 -28.91
CA ILE A 959 34.87 -13.02 -27.47
C ILE A 959 36.17 -12.85 -26.67
N GLU A 960 36.21 -11.94 -25.73
CA GLU A 960 37.38 -11.70 -24.85
C GLU A 960 37.64 -12.85 -23.88
N PRO A 961 38.89 -13.32 -23.70
CA PRO A 961 39.22 -14.36 -22.75
C PRO A 961 39.25 -13.83 -21.32
N GLY A 962 38.54 -14.52 -20.42
CA GLY A 962 38.77 -14.31 -19.00
C GLY A 962 40.22 -14.59 -18.63
N ARG A 963 40.94 -13.63 -17.99
CA ARG A 963 42.34 -13.78 -17.57
C ARG A 963 42.56 -15.12 -16.88
N ARG A 964 43.41 -16.01 -17.44
CA ARG A 964 43.92 -17.19 -16.75
C ARG A 964 44.69 -16.77 -15.50
N ARG A 965 44.19 -17.05 -14.32
CA ARG A 965 45.02 -17.10 -13.10
C ARG A 965 45.99 -18.27 -13.28
N GLY A 966 47.29 -17.94 -13.44
CA GLY A 966 48.36 -18.92 -13.55
C GLY A 966 48.39 -19.81 -12.27
N ARG A 967 48.53 -21.11 -12.45
CA ARG A 967 48.81 -22.06 -11.37
C ARG A 967 50.12 -21.63 -10.70
N PRO A 968 50.21 -21.52 -9.38
CA PRO A 968 51.51 -21.33 -8.73
C PRO A 968 52.35 -22.58 -9.03
N ARG A 969 53.58 -22.39 -9.55
CA ARG A 969 54.58 -23.44 -9.66
C ARG A 969 54.95 -23.91 -8.26
N ARG A 970 54.78 -25.18 -7.97
CA ARG A 970 55.37 -25.80 -6.78
C ARG A 970 56.88 -25.66 -6.94
N LYS A 971 57.55 -24.95 -6.03
CA LYS A 971 59.01 -25.07 -5.84
C LYS A 971 59.29 -26.45 -5.27
N THR A 972 60.12 -27.18 -5.95
CA THR A 972 60.81 -28.33 -5.42
C THR A 972 61.83 -27.86 -4.36
#